data_e91cf459e180b9efd0ea0496ad646a3a
#
_entry.id   e91cf459e180b9efd0ea0496ad646a3a
#
_cell.length_a   1.000
_cell.length_b   1.000
_cell.length_c   1.000
_cell.angle_alpha   90.00
_cell.angle_beta   90.00
_cell.angle_gamma   90.00
#
_symmetry.space_group_name_H-M   'P 1'
#
loop_
_entity.id
_entity.type
_entity.pdbx_description
1 polymer ?
#
loop_
_entity_poly.entity_id
_entity_poly.type
_entity_poly.pdbx_seq_one_letter_code
_entity_poly.pdbx_strand_id
1 'polypeptide(L)'
;MIEDLQVLEPLATGDHCKVMFQLIIETETSEQKVVRWMFKRADFDEINQFLALQDWDHLFKDKNVDDKWLELKTVLQQVIEKYVPKSANKRKQQKCPWINYKVKKAIKSRNRLWKKYSNTKDYGHYTKYVEMRNNVVKEIRKAKNTFEKKLVNSIKINPKSFYSYVRSRAKTKDKVGPLKDENGKLLLDDKDRAQLLNTFFSSVFTTENVTQIPEVKNRDETEGEDEKLKDIKIDSFMVFTKLIKLKEGKAPGDDGFVPLFLKKVASEICYPLAEIFNSSLKEGVVPLDWRLANVTPIFKKGSRQEPGNYRPISLTSQIGKLLESIIRDEIVIHLKERKLIGNTQHGFTQKRSCLTNLLEFMEIITQYVDDGHPVDVIYLDFQKAFDKVPHARLIKKVLAHGINGKILTWIEAWLSGRLQRVVLNGSKSDWTEVLSGVPQGSVLGPLLFVLFINDIDDNIVNDILKFADDTKLLGAVSTTEEVDELRKDLHKLFCWSQEWQMLFNVAKCGVVHIGHNNPKADYTLGGIQIDTLHEERDLGVIIDESLKCRKQCAKAVNAANATLGMIKRSFVNREKQTIMSLYKSVVRPKLEYCIQAWRPHLAKDIELMERVQHRATKLISSLRNETYETRVKLLGLTTLETRRLRGDLIEAFKIMKGFEDISWNKFFKMSSSKQLRGHSLKLYKPSFRLDIRKYSFSQRVINEWNLLPDELLQCTTVNNFKKHLDLHLRNNRGFK
;
A
#
# COMPACT_ATOMS: atom_id res chain seq x y z
N MET A 1 33.46 18.82 -14.71
CA MET A 1 34.34 20.02 -14.71
C MET A 1 33.85 20.92 -15.83
N ILE A 2 33.83 22.23 -15.64
CA ILE A 2 33.53 23.19 -16.71
C ILE A 2 34.86 23.66 -17.27
N GLU A 3 35.06 23.49 -18.54
CA GLU A 3 36.27 23.97 -19.26
C GLU A 3 35.86 24.87 -20.41
N ASP A 4 36.80 25.69 -20.90
CA ASP A 4 36.59 26.61 -22.02
C ASP A 4 35.38 27.55 -21.86
N LEU A 5 35.27 28.19 -20.68
CA LEU A 5 34.23 29.17 -20.46
C LEU A 5 34.52 30.44 -21.29
N GLN A 6 33.69 30.70 -22.29
CA GLN A 6 33.78 31.87 -23.17
C GLN A 6 32.49 32.69 -23.07
N VAL A 7 32.63 33.98 -22.88
CA VAL A 7 31.55 34.94 -23.00
C VAL A 7 31.62 35.56 -24.39
N LEU A 8 30.67 35.24 -25.26
CA LEU A 8 30.61 35.72 -26.64
C LEU A 8 29.61 36.87 -26.77
N GLU A 9 29.77 37.65 -27.79
CA GLU A 9 28.87 38.77 -28.10
C GLU A 9 27.38 38.34 -28.15
N PRO A 10 26.48 39.31 -27.89
CA PRO A 10 25.03 39.05 -27.98
C PRO A 10 24.60 38.56 -29.39
N LEU A 11 23.53 37.78 -29.42
CA LEU A 11 22.89 37.37 -30.69
C LEU A 11 22.08 38.53 -31.25
N ALA A 12 22.56 39.10 -32.39
CA ALA A 12 21.93 40.22 -33.09
C ALA A 12 21.80 41.47 -32.15
N THR A 13 20.61 42.03 -32.02
CA THR A 13 20.32 43.20 -31.17
C THR A 13 19.95 42.89 -29.73
N GLY A 14 20.22 41.67 -29.25
CA GLY A 14 19.91 41.26 -27.89
C GLY A 14 20.84 41.87 -26.85
N ASP A 15 20.36 42.10 -25.64
CA ASP A 15 21.08 42.66 -24.50
C ASP A 15 21.81 41.61 -23.64
N HIS A 16 21.73 40.32 -24.03
CA HIS A 16 22.32 39.19 -23.29
C HIS A 16 23.48 38.56 -24.07
N CYS A 17 24.65 38.46 -23.44
CA CYS A 17 25.82 37.77 -23.97
C CYS A 17 25.59 36.25 -24.02
N LYS A 18 26.19 35.60 -25.00
CA LYS A 18 26.23 34.10 -25.02
C LYS A 18 27.33 33.66 -24.06
N VAL A 19 27.01 32.63 -23.26
CA VAL A 19 28.00 31.89 -22.49
C VAL A 19 28.16 30.51 -23.13
N MET A 20 29.35 30.20 -23.59
CA MET A 20 29.74 28.90 -24.12
C MET A 20 30.75 28.28 -23.18
N PHE A 21 30.54 27.00 -22.84
CA PHE A 21 31.45 26.26 -22.01
C PHE A 21 31.41 24.78 -22.38
N GLN A 22 32.52 24.09 -22.15
CA GLN A 22 32.60 22.63 -22.30
C GLN A 22 32.37 22.00 -20.95
N LEU A 23 31.39 21.10 -20.86
CA LEU A 23 31.12 20.32 -19.67
C LEU A 23 31.70 18.92 -19.83
N ILE A 24 32.85 18.67 -19.20
CA ILE A 24 33.43 17.34 -19.15
C ILE A 24 32.70 16.54 -18.09
N ILE A 25 31.89 15.57 -18.55
CA ILE A 25 31.21 14.62 -17.71
C ILE A 25 31.87 13.25 -17.97
N GLU A 26 32.72 12.82 -17.06
CA GLU A 26 33.17 11.43 -17.05
C GLU A 26 31.97 10.55 -16.75
N THR A 27 31.42 9.91 -17.74
CA THR A 27 30.42 8.88 -17.58
C THR A 27 31.10 7.54 -17.76
N GLU A 28 31.56 6.91 -16.70
CA GLU A 28 31.81 5.48 -16.71
C GLU A 28 30.49 4.75 -16.92
N THR A 29 30.05 4.62 -18.13
CA THR A 29 28.97 3.74 -18.51
C THR A 29 29.53 2.38 -18.86
N SER A 30 29.89 1.59 -17.87
CA SER A 30 29.95 0.14 -18.06
C SER A 30 28.51 -0.35 -18.26
N GLU A 31 28.04 -0.24 -19.51
CA GLU A 31 26.72 -0.73 -19.89
C GLU A 31 26.75 -2.27 -19.93
N GLN A 32 26.61 -2.93 -18.78
CA GLN A 32 26.32 -4.35 -18.75
C GLN A 32 25.05 -4.60 -19.57
N LYS A 33 25.18 -5.37 -20.65
CA LYS A 33 24.07 -5.85 -21.46
C LYS A 33 23.23 -6.80 -20.61
N VAL A 34 22.19 -6.28 -19.94
CA VAL A 34 21.27 -7.11 -19.17
C VAL A 34 20.40 -7.91 -20.15
N VAL A 35 20.70 -9.18 -20.29
CA VAL A 35 19.84 -10.13 -21.02
C VAL A 35 18.51 -10.27 -20.26
N ARG A 36 17.40 -10.14 -20.97
CA ARG A 36 16.05 -10.24 -20.38
C ARG A 36 15.24 -11.33 -21.07
N TRP A 37 14.64 -12.20 -20.27
CA TRP A 37 13.68 -13.19 -20.72
C TRP A 37 12.36 -12.54 -21.16
N MET A 38 11.83 -12.95 -22.30
CA MET A 38 10.58 -12.41 -22.87
C MET A 38 9.42 -13.38 -22.62
N PHE A 39 9.06 -13.63 -21.37
CA PHE A 39 8.01 -14.58 -20.98
C PHE A 39 6.66 -14.39 -21.71
N LYS A 40 6.32 -13.18 -22.16
CA LYS A 40 5.11 -12.94 -22.97
C LYS A 40 5.17 -13.50 -24.39
N ARG A 41 6.33 -13.95 -24.82
CA ARG A 41 6.60 -14.56 -26.15
C ARG A 41 7.03 -16.00 -26.04
N ALA A 42 7.01 -16.56 -24.82
CA ALA A 42 7.30 -17.96 -24.60
C ALA A 42 6.22 -18.84 -25.21
N ASP A 43 6.61 -19.98 -25.68
CA ASP A 43 5.70 -21.03 -26.12
C ASP A 43 5.28 -21.84 -24.90
N PHE A 44 4.12 -21.53 -24.33
CA PHE A 44 3.64 -22.20 -23.13
C PHE A 44 3.02 -23.57 -23.43
N ASP A 45 2.64 -23.85 -24.66
CA ASP A 45 2.09 -25.16 -25.03
C ASP A 45 3.23 -26.20 -25.03
N GLU A 46 4.34 -25.91 -25.66
CA GLU A 46 5.57 -26.73 -25.62
C GLU A 46 6.12 -26.87 -24.20
N ILE A 47 6.10 -25.79 -23.42
CA ILE A 47 6.54 -25.79 -22.02
C ILE A 47 5.70 -26.76 -21.19
N ASN A 48 4.38 -26.70 -21.29
CA ASN A 48 3.48 -27.55 -20.53
C ASN A 48 3.59 -29.01 -20.97
N GLN A 49 3.73 -29.30 -22.28
CA GLN A 49 3.99 -30.65 -22.77
C GLN A 49 5.29 -31.22 -22.20
N PHE A 50 6.37 -30.44 -22.18
CA PHE A 50 7.63 -30.90 -21.62
C PHE A 50 7.52 -31.20 -20.12
N LEU A 51 6.82 -30.34 -19.35
CA LEU A 51 6.64 -30.53 -17.91
C LEU A 51 5.71 -31.70 -17.59
N ALA A 52 4.69 -31.95 -18.40
CA ALA A 52 3.78 -33.08 -18.25
C ALA A 52 4.45 -34.45 -18.44
N LEU A 53 5.56 -34.51 -19.20
CA LEU A 53 6.34 -35.73 -19.43
C LEU A 53 7.33 -36.05 -18.30
N GLN A 54 7.47 -35.18 -17.30
CA GLN A 54 8.36 -35.41 -16.18
C GLN A 54 7.79 -36.42 -15.20
N ASP A 55 8.51 -37.45 -14.87
CA ASP A 55 8.18 -38.36 -13.78
C ASP A 55 8.73 -37.81 -12.46
N TRP A 56 7.89 -36.98 -11.82
CA TRP A 56 8.25 -36.32 -10.57
C TRP A 56 8.46 -37.28 -9.41
N ASP A 57 7.75 -38.42 -9.38
CA ASP A 57 7.94 -39.43 -8.34
C ASP A 57 9.30 -40.06 -8.40
N HIS A 58 9.76 -40.40 -9.61
CA HIS A 58 11.12 -40.89 -9.83
C HIS A 58 12.17 -39.81 -9.52
N LEU A 59 11.96 -38.56 -9.97
CA LEU A 59 12.88 -37.47 -9.73
C LEU A 59 13.02 -37.10 -8.24
N PHE A 60 12.03 -37.32 -7.44
CA PHE A 60 12.01 -36.98 -6.01
C PHE A 60 12.31 -38.15 -5.09
N LYS A 61 12.42 -39.34 -5.62
CA LYS A 61 12.66 -40.57 -4.85
C LYS A 61 13.93 -40.43 -4.02
N ASP A 62 13.83 -40.76 -2.75
CA ASP A 62 14.92 -40.77 -1.76
C ASP A 62 15.66 -39.42 -1.60
N LYS A 63 15.03 -38.29 -1.97
CA LYS A 63 15.60 -36.95 -1.86
C LYS A 63 15.03 -36.16 -0.71
N ASN A 64 15.88 -35.36 -0.04
CA ASN A 64 15.46 -34.38 0.94
C ASN A 64 14.84 -33.14 0.27
N VAL A 65 14.35 -32.18 1.08
CA VAL A 65 13.67 -30.97 0.61
C VAL A 65 14.54 -30.12 -0.33
N ASP A 66 15.80 -29.90 0.03
CA ASP A 66 16.71 -29.05 -0.77
C ASP A 66 17.00 -29.69 -2.14
N ASP A 67 17.19 -31.02 -2.18
CA ASP A 67 17.42 -31.76 -3.41
C ASP A 67 16.17 -31.79 -4.30
N LYS A 68 14.96 -32.03 -3.72
CA LYS A 68 13.71 -31.93 -4.47
C LYS A 68 13.50 -30.52 -5.06
N TRP A 69 13.80 -29.51 -4.29
CA TRP A 69 13.74 -28.13 -4.78
C TRP A 69 14.73 -27.87 -5.91
N LEU A 70 15.96 -28.35 -5.78
CA LEU A 70 17.00 -28.20 -6.79
C LEU A 70 16.61 -28.89 -8.11
N GLU A 71 16.03 -30.10 -8.05
CA GLU A 71 15.52 -30.80 -9.24
C GLU A 71 14.42 -29.99 -9.94
N LEU A 72 13.39 -29.59 -9.21
CA LEU A 72 12.32 -28.77 -9.80
C LEU A 72 12.88 -27.48 -10.41
N LYS A 73 13.75 -26.78 -9.68
CA LYS A 73 14.41 -25.54 -10.14
C LYS A 73 15.20 -25.79 -11.43
N THR A 74 15.95 -26.88 -11.51
CA THR A 74 16.75 -27.24 -12.67
C THR A 74 15.87 -27.51 -13.89
N VAL A 75 14.81 -28.29 -13.74
CA VAL A 75 13.85 -28.55 -14.82
C VAL A 75 13.20 -27.26 -15.30
N LEU A 76 12.74 -26.40 -14.38
CA LEU A 76 12.13 -25.11 -14.72
C LEU A 76 13.11 -24.16 -15.42
N GLN A 77 14.38 -24.16 -15.03
CA GLN A 77 15.42 -23.36 -15.68
C GLN A 77 15.72 -23.88 -17.10
N GLN A 78 15.84 -25.20 -17.30
CA GLN A 78 16.01 -25.81 -18.62
C GLN A 78 14.87 -25.41 -19.56
N VAL A 79 13.64 -25.49 -19.09
CA VAL A 79 12.45 -25.07 -19.85
C VAL A 79 12.49 -23.60 -20.22
N ILE A 80 12.86 -22.72 -19.29
CA ILE A 80 12.99 -21.29 -19.54
C ILE A 80 14.10 -21.04 -20.59
N GLU A 81 15.24 -21.73 -20.49
CA GLU A 81 16.35 -21.56 -21.43
C GLU A 81 16.00 -22.02 -22.83
N LYS A 82 15.25 -23.10 -22.97
CA LYS A 82 14.87 -23.69 -24.24
C LYS A 82 13.72 -22.94 -24.93
N TYR A 83 12.67 -22.57 -24.20
CA TYR A 83 11.42 -22.13 -24.81
C TYR A 83 11.10 -20.63 -24.57
N VAL A 84 11.86 -19.92 -23.73
CA VAL A 84 11.66 -18.48 -23.50
C VAL A 84 12.68 -17.65 -24.27
N PRO A 85 12.29 -16.83 -25.24
CA PRO A 85 13.23 -16.02 -26.00
C PRO A 85 13.99 -15.02 -25.14
N LYS A 86 15.30 -14.88 -25.37
CA LYS A 86 16.17 -13.86 -24.76
C LYS A 86 16.18 -12.59 -25.62
N SER A 87 16.17 -11.42 -25.00
CA SER A 87 16.38 -10.13 -25.67
C SER A 87 17.66 -9.49 -25.18
N ALA A 88 18.66 -9.40 -26.07
CA ALA A 88 19.91 -8.69 -25.82
C ALA A 88 19.80 -7.18 -26.05
N ASN A 89 18.74 -6.71 -26.71
CA ASN A 89 18.56 -5.30 -27.00
C ASN A 89 18.05 -4.54 -25.78
N LYS A 90 18.77 -3.53 -25.33
CA LYS A 90 18.18 -2.47 -24.51
C LYS A 90 16.85 -2.10 -25.15
N ARG A 91 15.73 -2.30 -24.42
CA ARG A 91 14.52 -1.56 -24.78
C ARG A 91 14.91 -0.09 -24.66
N LYS A 92 15.32 0.56 -25.77
CA LYS A 92 15.22 2.02 -25.85
C LYS A 92 13.81 2.32 -25.40
N GLN A 93 13.68 2.86 -24.20
CA GLN A 93 12.36 3.26 -23.68
C GLN A 93 11.80 4.16 -24.77
N GLN A 94 10.76 3.68 -25.46
CA GLN A 94 10.19 4.42 -26.56
C GLN A 94 9.65 5.69 -25.96
N LYS A 95 10.41 6.80 -26.08
CA LYS A 95 10.07 8.11 -25.46
C LYS A 95 8.62 8.52 -25.75
N CYS A 96 8.03 7.93 -26.81
CA CYS A 96 6.67 8.16 -27.28
C CYS A 96 5.94 6.84 -27.56
N PRO A 97 5.32 6.19 -26.54
CA PRO A 97 4.69 4.87 -26.70
C PRO A 97 3.48 4.83 -27.66
N TRP A 98 2.95 5.99 -28.03
CA TRP A 98 1.86 6.14 -29.00
C TRP A 98 2.33 6.13 -30.47
N ILE A 99 3.65 6.21 -30.74
CA ILE A 99 4.19 6.15 -32.11
C ILE A 99 4.13 4.69 -32.59
N ASN A 100 3.04 4.36 -33.28
CA ASN A 100 2.79 3.07 -33.91
C ASN A 100 3.37 3.01 -35.34
N TYR A 101 3.19 1.87 -36.03
CA TYR A 101 3.64 1.67 -37.40
C TYR A 101 3.09 2.72 -38.36
N LYS A 102 1.78 3.06 -38.26
CA LYS A 102 1.11 4.05 -39.13
C LYS A 102 1.75 5.44 -39.02
N VAL A 103 2.00 5.89 -37.79
CA VAL A 103 2.68 7.17 -37.54
C VAL A 103 4.12 7.14 -38.07
N LYS A 104 4.86 6.04 -37.87
CA LYS A 104 6.22 5.89 -38.41
C LYS A 104 6.25 5.95 -39.93
N LYS A 105 5.28 5.32 -40.61
CA LYS A 105 5.15 5.36 -42.07
C LYS A 105 4.89 6.79 -42.55
N ALA A 106 3.97 7.53 -41.91
CA ALA A 106 3.68 8.92 -42.23
C ALA A 106 4.90 9.85 -42.03
N ILE A 107 5.65 9.66 -40.94
CA ILE A 107 6.91 10.40 -40.66
C ILE A 107 7.96 10.14 -41.76
N LYS A 108 8.14 8.87 -42.18
CA LYS A 108 9.06 8.55 -43.28
C LYS A 108 8.67 9.19 -44.56
N SER A 109 7.37 9.21 -44.92
CA SER A 109 6.85 9.87 -46.12
C SER A 109 7.08 11.39 -46.06
N ARG A 110 6.79 12.05 -44.95
CA ARG A 110 7.08 13.47 -44.74
C ARG A 110 8.57 13.79 -44.95
N ASN A 111 9.46 12.98 -44.34
CA ASN A 111 10.91 13.21 -44.45
C ASN A 111 11.41 13.03 -45.87
N ARG A 112 10.83 12.08 -46.65
CA ARG A 112 11.15 11.88 -48.06
C ARG A 112 10.73 13.09 -48.92
N LEU A 113 9.55 13.65 -48.68
CA LEU A 113 9.06 14.84 -49.37
C LEU A 113 9.90 16.07 -49.01
N TRP A 114 10.29 16.22 -47.75
CA TRP A 114 11.23 17.27 -47.34
C TRP A 114 12.56 17.19 -48.06
N LYS A 115 13.15 15.97 -48.15
CA LYS A 115 14.42 15.76 -48.87
C LYS A 115 14.29 16.12 -50.37
N LYS A 116 13.15 15.79 -51.01
CA LYS A 116 12.87 16.19 -52.40
C LYS A 116 12.85 17.72 -52.54
N TYR A 117 12.07 18.40 -51.70
CA TYR A 117 12.03 19.86 -51.70
C TYR A 117 13.40 20.50 -51.46
N SER A 118 14.14 19.96 -50.47
CA SER A 118 15.48 20.49 -50.12
C SER A 118 16.44 20.43 -51.30
N ASN A 119 16.33 19.39 -52.16
CA ASN A 119 17.18 19.20 -53.33
C ASN A 119 16.71 20.03 -54.56
N THR A 120 15.40 20.12 -54.77
CA THR A 120 14.85 20.75 -56.00
C THR A 120 14.44 22.21 -55.80
N LYS A 121 14.19 22.65 -54.56
CA LYS A 121 13.62 23.96 -54.19
C LYS A 121 12.28 24.28 -54.89
N ASP A 122 11.64 23.29 -55.53
CA ASP A 122 10.37 23.42 -56.22
C ASP A 122 9.19 23.64 -55.28
N TYR A 123 8.36 24.64 -55.54
CA TYR A 123 7.23 25.00 -54.70
C TYR A 123 6.15 23.88 -54.66
N GLY A 124 5.97 23.12 -55.72
CA GLY A 124 5.05 21.99 -55.75
C GLY A 124 5.47 20.86 -54.81
N HIS A 125 6.79 20.64 -54.67
CA HIS A 125 7.33 19.71 -53.68
C HIS A 125 7.15 20.24 -52.22
N TYR A 126 7.25 21.55 -52.01
CA TYR A 126 6.99 22.19 -50.72
C TYR A 126 5.54 22.02 -50.29
N THR A 127 4.59 22.29 -51.19
CA THR A 127 3.15 22.14 -50.90
C THR A 127 2.82 20.70 -50.46
N LYS A 128 3.30 19.68 -51.16
CA LYS A 128 3.14 18.28 -50.82
C LYS A 128 3.77 17.93 -49.45
N TYR A 129 4.91 18.53 -49.13
CA TYR A 129 5.53 18.38 -47.81
C TYR A 129 4.66 18.99 -46.71
N VAL A 130 4.11 20.19 -46.87
CA VAL A 130 3.23 20.86 -45.90
C VAL A 130 1.98 20.02 -45.61
N GLU A 131 1.33 19.51 -46.67
CA GLU A 131 0.18 18.61 -46.52
C GLU A 131 0.54 17.36 -45.70
N MET A 132 1.64 16.72 -46.04
CA MET A 132 2.09 15.52 -45.32
C MET A 132 2.52 15.84 -43.89
N ARG A 133 3.14 17.00 -43.62
CA ARG A 133 3.46 17.48 -42.27
C ARG A 133 2.18 17.63 -41.45
N ASN A 134 1.16 18.22 -41.98
CA ASN A 134 -0.13 18.40 -41.31
C ASN A 134 -0.82 17.04 -41.04
N ASN A 135 -0.75 16.12 -42.01
CA ASN A 135 -1.24 14.76 -41.84
C ASN A 135 -0.49 14.02 -40.74
N VAL A 136 0.84 14.13 -40.65
CA VAL A 136 1.66 13.53 -39.55
C VAL A 136 1.21 14.07 -38.19
N VAL A 137 0.97 15.38 -38.07
CA VAL A 137 0.49 15.98 -36.81
C VAL A 137 -0.88 15.42 -36.42
N LYS A 138 -1.80 15.27 -37.40
CA LYS A 138 -3.13 14.68 -37.21
C LYS A 138 -3.04 13.21 -36.72
N GLU A 139 -2.21 12.41 -37.40
CA GLU A 139 -2.02 10.99 -37.04
C GLU A 139 -1.34 10.82 -35.69
N ILE A 140 -0.36 11.65 -35.30
CA ILE A 140 0.25 11.66 -33.96
C ILE A 140 -0.80 11.98 -32.90
N ARG A 141 -1.64 13.02 -33.11
CA ARG A 141 -2.71 13.36 -32.15
C ARG A 141 -3.70 12.22 -31.99
N LYS A 142 -4.13 11.59 -33.09
CA LYS A 142 -5.04 10.45 -33.10
C LYS A 142 -4.44 9.24 -32.33
N ALA A 143 -3.19 8.91 -32.67
CA ALA A 143 -2.50 7.79 -32.00
C ALA A 143 -2.30 8.03 -30.49
N LYS A 144 -1.96 9.26 -30.10
CA LYS A 144 -1.81 9.65 -28.68
C LYS A 144 -3.15 9.56 -27.94
N ASN A 145 -4.23 10.08 -28.51
CA ASN A 145 -5.56 9.99 -27.92
C ASN A 145 -6.00 8.53 -27.72
N THR A 146 -5.77 7.67 -28.72
CA THR A 146 -6.09 6.23 -28.63
C THR A 146 -5.25 5.55 -27.54
N PHE A 147 -3.97 5.87 -27.44
CA PHE A 147 -3.09 5.35 -26.40
C PHE A 147 -3.55 5.79 -25.01
N GLU A 148 -3.84 7.08 -24.81
CA GLU A 148 -4.32 7.63 -23.53
C GLU A 148 -5.66 7.00 -23.12
N LYS A 149 -6.60 6.77 -24.05
CA LYS A 149 -7.86 6.05 -23.79
C LYS A 149 -7.61 4.62 -23.29
N LYS A 150 -6.74 3.85 -23.99
CA LYS A 150 -6.38 2.48 -23.57
C LYS A 150 -5.75 2.45 -22.20
N LEU A 151 -4.83 3.39 -21.93
CA LEU A 151 -4.15 3.52 -20.64
C LEU A 151 -5.14 3.78 -19.50
N VAL A 152 -6.08 4.68 -19.71
CA VAL A 152 -7.09 5.06 -18.72
C VAL A 152 -8.10 3.91 -18.47
N ASN A 153 -8.52 3.19 -19.51
CA ASN A 153 -9.41 2.04 -19.36
C ASN A 153 -8.76 0.91 -18.54
N SER A 154 -7.44 0.77 -18.63
CA SER A 154 -6.70 -0.24 -17.87
C SER A 154 -6.29 0.20 -16.45
N ILE A 155 -6.58 1.43 -16.03
CA ILE A 155 -6.03 1.99 -14.78
C ILE A 155 -6.41 1.20 -13.52
N LYS A 156 -7.60 0.61 -13.48
CA LYS A 156 -8.07 -0.21 -12.34
C LYS A 156 -7.37 -1.57 -12.29
N ILE A 157 -7.05 -2.14 -13.45
CA ILE A 157 -6.43 -3.46 -13.59
C ILE A 157 -4.91 -3.35 -13.49
N ASN A 158 -4.34 -2.32 -14.14
CA ASN A 158 -2.90 -2.10 -14.20
C ASN A 158 -2.52 -0.64 -13.89
N PRO A 159 -2.59 -0.21 -12.63
CA PRO A 159 -2.20 1.15 -12.23
C PRO A 159 -0.72 1.47 -12.48
N LYS A 160 0.15 0.43 -12.53
CA LYS A 160 1.59 0.63 -12.81
C LYS A 160 1.84 1.30 -14.16
N SER A 161 1.09 0.94 -15.20
CA SER A 161 1.23 1.52 -16.54
C SER A 161 0.87 3.01 -16.55
N PHE A 162 -0.18 3.40 -15.81
CA PHE A 162 -0.57 4.80 -15.64
C PHE A 162 0.54 5.62 -14.96
N TYR A 163 1.01 5.17 -13.78
CA TYR A 163 2.07 5.90 -13.07
C TYR A 163 3.40 5.90 -13.83
N SER A 164 3.71 4.85 -14.59
CA SER A 164 4.88 4.81 -15.48
C SER A 164 4.77 5.87 -16.58
N TYR A 165 3.60 6.00 -17.21
CA TYR A 165 3.36 7.03 -18.21
C TYR A 165 3.50 8.45 -17.65
N VAL A 166 2.89 8.70 -16.48
CA VAL A 166 3.00 10.00 -15.80
C VAL A 166 4.45 10.33 -15.44
N ARG A 167 5.18 9.37 -14.86
CA ARG A 167 6.62 9.54 -14.54
C ARG A 167 7.47 9.77 -15.77
N SER A 168 7.14 9.15 -16.91
CA SER A 168 7.85 9.40 -18.19
C SER A 168 7.71 10.84 -18.70
N ARG A 169 6.69 11.59 -18.17
CA ARG A 169 6.43 12.99 -18.47
C ARG A 169 7.00 13.97 -17.43
N ALA A 170 7.42 13.46 -16.27
CA ALA A 170 8.09 14.26 -15.27
C ALA A 170 9.53 14.57 -15.70
N LYS A 171 10.02 15.77 -15.35
CA LYS A 171 11.41 16.18 -15.63
C LYS A 171 12.42 15.44 -14.76
N THR A 172 12.03 15.04 -13.56
CA THR A 172 12.86 14.31 -12.59
C THR A 172 12.47 12.84 -12.52
N LYS A 173 13.46 11.94 -12.51
CA LYS A 173 13.24 10.51 -12.27
C LYS A 173 13.39 10.22 -10.78
N ASP A 174 12.39 9.55 -10.19
CA ASP A 174 12.47 9.03 -8.82
C ASP A 174 13.37 7.79 -8.77
N LYS A 175 14.67 8.01 -8.79
CA LYS A 175 15.68 6.99 -8.52
C LYS A 175 16.39 7.32 -7.21
N VAL A 176 16.98 6.31 -6.58
CA VAL A 176 17.93 6.55 -5.48
C VAL A 176 19.04 7.42 -6.04
N GLY A 177 19.19 8.62 -5.49
CA GLY A 177 20.24 9.57 -5.87
C GLY A 177 21.57 9.24 -5.18
N PRO A 178 22.55 10.17 -5.26
CA PRO A 178 23.76 10.09 -4.45
C PRO A 178 23.40 9.93 -2.97
N LEU A 179 24.15 9.08 -2.26
CA LEU A 179 24.00 8.88 -0.82
C LEU A 179 25.22 9.41 -0.10
N LYS A 180 25.03 9.93 1.10
CA LYS A 180 26.11 10.33 2.02
C LYS A 180 26.53 9.13 2.85
N ASP A 181 27.83 8.89 2.92
CA ASP A 181 28.42 7.99 3.90
C ASP A 181 28.49 8.65 5.29
N GLU A 182 29.02 7.93 6.28
CA GLU A 182 29.17 8.41 7.66
C GLU A 182 30.07 9.65 7.78
N ASN A 183 30.99 9.86 6.83
CA ASN A 183 31.88 11.00 6.76
C ASN A 183 31.30 12.18 5.95
N GLY A 184 30.05 12.06 5.49
CA GLY A 184 29.38 13.08 4.67
C GLY A 184 29.78 13.08 3.20
N LYS A 185 30.66 12.16 2.73
CA LYS A 185 31.07 12.02 1.34
C LYS A 185 29.93 11.44 0.49
N LEU A 186 29.71 12.03 -0.68
CA LEU A 186 28.70 11.55 -1.63
C LEU A 186 29.19 10.35 -2.42
N LEU A 187 28.52 9.23 -2.30
CA LEU A 187 28.73 8.04 -3.11
C LEU A 187 27.85 8.10 -4.36
N LEU A 188 28.48 7.92 -5.52
CA LEU A 188 27.83 8.00 -6.84
C LEU A 188 27.68 6.63 -7.49
N ASP A 189 28.60 5.70 -7.25
CA ASP A 189 28.56 4.35 -7.82
C ASP A 189 27.40 3.53 -7.27
N ASP A 190 26.75 2.76 -8.13
CA ASP A 190 25.56 1.94 -7.77
C ASP A 190 25.92 0.81 -6.80
N LYS A 191 27.13 0.23 -6.90
CA LYS A 191 27.59 -0.86 -6.02
C LYS A 191 27.86 -0.32 -4.61
N ASP A 192 28.58 0.82 -4.50
CA ASP A 192 28.92 1.43 -3.22
C ASP A 192 27.67 1.91 -2.49
N ARG A 193 26.72 2.51 -3.23
CA ARG A 193 25.39 2.90 -2.67
C ARG A 193 24.59 1.69 -2.22
N ALA A 194 24.62 0.59 -2.96
CA ALA A 194 23.94 -0.64 -2.57
C ALA A 194 24.57 -1.21 -1.30
N GLN A 195 25.91 -1.20 -1.20
CA GLN A 195 26.63 -1.66 -0.02
C GLN A 195 26.33 -0.78 1.20
N LEU A 196 26.39 0.55 1.06
CA LEU A 196 26.05 1.49 2.14
C LEU A 196 24.64 1.24 2.68
N LEU A 197 23.65 1.08 1.78
CA LEU A 197 22.27 0.79 2.19
C LEU A 197 22.14 -0.55 2.89
N ASN A 198 22.86 -1.59 2.42
CA ASN A 198 22.82 -2.91 3.04
C ASN A 198 23.44 -2.89 4.46
N THR A 199 24.59 -2.25 4.61
CA THR A 199 25.24 -2.01 5.92
C THR A 199 24.29 -1.26 6.86
N PHE A 200 23.65 -0.19 6.38
CA PHE A 200 22.69 0.57 7.19
C PHE A 200 21.46 -0.27 7.55
N PHE A 201 20.92 -1.09 6.65
CA PHE A 201 19.75 -1.92 6.95
C PHE A 201 20.10 -3.05 7.93
N SER A 202 21.30 -3.60 7.88
CA SER A 202 21.75 -4.63 8.82
C SER A 202 22.12 -4.07 10.21
N SER A 203 22.60 -2.83 10.28
CA SER A 203 22.97 -2.20 11.57
C SER A 203 21.77 -1.96 12.51
N VAL A 204 20.54 -2.07 12.00
CA VAL A 204 19.33 -1.87 12.82
C VAL A 204 18.76 -3.12 13.43
N PHE A 205 19.29 -4.30 13.06
CA PHE A 205 18.83 -5.56 13.64
C PHE A 205 19.07 -5.60 15.15
N THR A 206 18.17 -6.26 15.85
CA THR A 206 18.28 -6.46 17.31
C THR A 206 19.17 -7.66 17.58
N THR A 207 20.18 -7.48 18.42
CA THR A 207 20.89 -8.62 19.05
C THR A 207 20.03 -9.10 20.21
N GLU A 208 19.41 -10.26 20.03
CA GLU A 208 18.48 -10.80 21.01
C GLU A 208 19.21 -11.38 22.22
N ASN A 209 18.80 -11.02 23.44
CA ASN A 209 19.24 -11.69 24.66
C ASN A 209 18.39 -12.94 24.88
N VAL A 210 18.91 -14.10 24.53
CA VAL A 210 18.22 -15.40 24.64
C VAL A 210 18.29 -16.03 26.06
N THR A 211 19.11 -15.46 26.94
CA THR A 211 19.24 -16.00 28.32
C THR A 211 18.08 -15.58 29.23
N GLN A 212 17.39 -14.50 28.87
CA GLN A 212 16.28 -13.92 29.64
C GLN A 212 15.09 -13.66 28.72
N ILE A 213 14.44 -14.74 28.29
CA ILE A 213 13.21 -14.60 27.48
C ILE A 213 12.03 -14.64 28.47
N PRO A 214 11.10 -13.63 28.40
CA PRO A 214 9.95 -13.56 29.27
C PRO A 214 9.05 -14.80 29.18
N GLU A 215 8.34 -15.09 30.24
CA GLU A 215 7.24 -16.05 30.19
C GLU A 215 6.07 -15.43 29.42
N VAL A 216 5.41 -16.24 28.59
CA VAL A 216 4.24 -15.84 27.85
C VAL A 216 3.01 -16.48 28.41
N LYS A 217 2.01 -15.67 28.75
CA LYS A 217 0.70 -16.18 29.12
C LYS A 217 0.10 -16.98 27.97
N ASN A 218 -0.29 -18.22 28.22
CA ASN A 218 -0.98 -19.01 27.22
C ASN A 218 -2.31 -18.33 26.87
N ARG A 219 -2.53 -18.03 25.60
CA ARG A 219 -3.76 -17.41 25.11
C ARG A 219 -4.78 -18.42 24.63
N ASP A 220 -4.32 -19.62 24.29
CA ASP A 220 -5.16 -20.74 23.93
C ASP A 220 -5.40 -21.60 25.19
N GLU A 221 -6.44 -21.26 25.93
CA GLU A 221 -6.82 -21.93 27.21
C GLU A 221 -7.51 -23.30 26.98
N THR A 222 -7.57 -23.78 25.72
CA THR A 222 -8.15 -25.11 25.47
C THR A 222 -7.25 -26.23 26.04
N GLU A 223 -7.82 -27.10 26.90
CA GLU A 223 -7.09 -28.16 27.57
C GLU A 223 -6.71 -29.34 26.67
N GLY A 224 -7.28 -29.40 25.43
CA GLY A 224 -7.03 -30.49 24.49
C GLY A 224 -5.80 -30.27 23.62
N GLU A 225 -4.76 -31.11 23.76
CA GLU A 225 -3.63 -31.07 22.78
C GLU A 225 -4.03 -31.26 21.35
N ASP A 226 -5.12 -32.00 21.06
CA ASP A 226 -5.61 -32.28 19.69
C ASP A 226 -6.26 -31.08 19.00
N GLU A 227 -6.59 -30.04 19.77
CA GLU A 227 -7.20 -28.82 19.24
C GLU A 227 -6.19 -27.76 18.79
N LYS A 228 -4.89 -27.94 19.06
CA LYS A 228 -3.82 -27.02 18.64
C LYS A 228 -3.49 -27.21 17.16
N LEU A 229 -3.07 -26.12 16.50
CA LEU A 229 -2.65 -26.17 15.10
C LEU A 229 -1.23 -26.77 14.99
N LYS A 230 -1.15 -28.08 14.69
CA LYS A 230 0.13 -28.84 14.65
C LYS A 230 0.63 -29.13 13.25
N ASP A 231 -0.25 -29.41 12.32
CA ASP A 231 0.08 -29.89 10.97
C ASP A 231 -0.87 -29.37 9.89
N ILE A 232 -0.39 -29.34 8.67
CA ILE A 232 -1.18 -28.96 7.47
C ILE A 232 -0.88 -29.98 6.39
N LYS A 233 -1.91 -30.60 5.81
CA LYS A 233 -1.78 -31.44 4.64
C LYS A 233 -2.07 -30.62 3.38
N ILE A 234 -1.08 -30.53 2.50
CA ILE A 234 -1.17 -29.71 1.28
C ILE A 234 -1.42 -30.62 0.08
N ASP A 235 -2.52 -30.42 -0.60
CA ASP A 235 -2.82 -31.11 -1.86
C ASP A 235 -2.47 -30.24 -3.08
N SER A 236 -2.37 -30.89 -4.25
CA SER A 236 -2.04 -30.21 -5.50
C SER A 236 -3.09 -29.19 -5.94
N PHE A 237 -4.36 -29.38 -5.57
CA PHE A 237 -5.44 -28.42 -5.89
C PHE A 237 -5.31 -27.13 -5.09
N MET A 238 -4.91 -27.19 -3.83
CA MET A 238 -4.60 -26.01 -3.02
C MET A 238 -3.48 -25.19 -3.68
N VAL A 239 -2.39 -25.85 -4.08
CA VAL A 239 -1.27 -25.21 -4.75
C VAL A 239 -1.69 -24.61 -6.09
N PHE A 240 -2.41 -25.35 -6.92
CA PHE A 240 -2.95 -24.86 -8.19
C PHE A 240 -3.81 -23.60 -7.99
N THR A 241 -4.72 -23.63 -7.03
CA THR A 241 -5.61 -22.49 -6.72
C THR A 241 -4.82 -21.23 -6.31
N LYS A 242 -3.70 -21.40 -5.63
CA LYS A 242 -2.79 -20.28 -5.27
C LYS A 242 -2.01 -19.78 -6.49
N LEU A 243 -1.49 -20.69 -7.33
CA LEU A 243 -0.73 -20.35 -8.54
C LEU A 243 -1.56 -19.51 -9.53
N ILE A 244 -2.78 -19.91 -9.82
CA ILE A 244 -3.65 -19.18 -10.76
C ILE A 244 -4.07 -17.79 -10.25
N LYS A 245 -4.04 -17.55 -8.92
CA LYS A 245 -4.33 -16.25 -8.31
C LYS A 245 -3.10 -15.32 -8.29
N LEU A 246 -1.92 -15.76 -8.69
CA LEU A 246 -0.73 -14.92 -8.72
C LEU A 246 -0.91 -13.67 -9.58
N LYS A 247 -0.43 -12.53 -9.07
CA LYS A 247 -0.45 -11.23 -9.77
C LYS A 247 0.77 -11.13 -10.69
N GLU A 248 0.58 -11.29 -11.99
CA GLU A 248 1.61 -11.35 -13.03
C GLU A 248 2.65 -10.22 -13.01
N GLY A 249 2.30 -9.06 -12.48
CA GLY A 249 3.17 -7.87 -12.46
C GLY A 249 4.06 -7.72 -11.23
N LYS A 250 4.15 -8.72 -10.35
CA LYS A 250 5.06 -8.73 -9.19
C LYS A 250 6.48 -9.10 -9.62
N ALA A 251 7.48 -8.68 -8.83
CA ALA A 251 8.88 -9.03 -9.03
C ALA A 251 9.15 -10.47 -8.57
N PRO A 252 10.08 -11.19 -9.20
CA PRO A 252 10.59 -12.46 -8.69
C PRO A 252 11.48 -12.26 -7.46
N GLY A 253 11.81 -13.36 -6.78
CA GLY A 253 12.90 -13.45 -5.83
C GLY A 253 14.27 -13.57 -6.52
N ASP A 254 15.28 -14.06 -5.78
CA ASP A 254 16.61 -14.32 -6.34
C ASP A 254 16.62 -15.53 -7.27
N ASP A 255 15.70 -16.48 -7.07
CA ASP A 255 15.42 -17.63 -7.92
C ASP A 255 15.00 -17.27 -9.37
N GLY A 256 14.60 -16.04 -9.62
CA GLY A 256 14.25 -15.51 -10.93
C GLY A 256 12.89 -15.92 -11.47
N PHE A 257 12.10 -16.75 -10.78
CA PHE A 257 10.79 -17.20 -11.23
C PHE A 257 9.75 -16.09 -11.16
N VAL A 258 9.31 -15.62 -12.34
CA VAL A 258 8.30 -14.56 -12.43
C VAL A 258 6.88 -15.13 -12.27
N PRO A 259 5.97 -14.42 -11.59
CA PRO A 259 4.59 -14.89 -11.38
C PRO A 259 3.82 -15.21 -12.66
N LEU A 260 4.12 -14.54 -13.77
CA LEU A 260 3.51 -14.83 -15.07
C LEU A 260 3.85 -16.24 -15.54
N PHE A 261 5.12 -16.66 -15.41
CA PHE A 261 5.57 -18.01 -15.76
C PHE A 261 4.88 -19.05 -14.88
N LEU A 262 5.02 -18.92 -13.55
CA LEU A 262 4.43 -19.84 -12.59
C LEU A 262 2.92 -20.04 -12.78
N LYS A 263 2.21 -18.95 -13.09
CA LYS A 263 0.77 -19.01 -13.36
C LYS A 263 0.44 -19.77 -14.64
N LYS A 264 1.27 -19.67 -15.67
CA LYS A 264 1.05 -20.30 -16.98
C LYS A 264 1.36 -21.78 -17.00
N VAL A 265 2.22 -22.24 -16.09
CA VAL A 265 2.59 -23.66 -15.94
C VAL A 265 1.93 -24.29 -14.70
N ALA A 266 0.91 -23.66 -14.14
CA ALA A 266 0.32 -24.01 -12.84
C ALA A 266 -0.21 -25.46 -12.78
N SER A 267 -0.79 -25.99 -13.88
CA SER A 267 -1.29 -27.35 -13.96
C SER A 267 -0.19 -28.39 -13.79
N GLU A 268 0.98 -28.12 -14.37
CA GLU A 268 2.06 -29.12 -14.43
C GLU A 268 2.97 -29.07 -13.19
N ILE A 269 3.03 -27.91 -12.50
CA ILE A 269 3.91 -27.76 -11.33
C ILE A 269 3.19 -27.86 -9.99
N CYS A 270 1.85 -27.93 -9.96
CA CYS A 270 1.12 -27.96 -8.69
C CYS A 270 1.39 -29.22 -7.89
N TYR A 271 1.54 -30.39 -8.55
CA TYR A 271 1.86 -31.65 -7.91
C TYR A 271 3.28 -31.67 -7.31
N PRO A 272 4.36 -31.45 -8.09
CA PRO A 272 5.72 -31.44 -7.51
C PRO A 272 5.89 -30.36 -6.43
N LEU A 273 5.22 -29.22 -6.53
CA LEU A 273 5.24 -28.21 -5.47
C LEU A 273 4.52 -28.69 -4.21
N ALA A 274 3.40 -29.40 -4.32
CA ALA A 274 2.70 -29.96 -3.14
C ALA A 274 3.60 -30.97 -2.41
N GLU A 275 4.31 -31.84 -3.15
CA GLU A 275 5.28 -32.78 -2.58
C GLU A 275 6.44 -32.07 -1.85
N ILE A 276 7.03 -31.02 -2.45
CA ILE A 276 8.09 -30.23 -1.82
C ILE A 276 7.55 -29.51 -0.56
N PHE A 277 6.35 -28.95 -0.62
CA PHE A 277 5.75 -28.23 0.51
C PHE A 277 5.46 -29.17 1.69
N ASN A 278 4.90 -30.34 1.44
CA ASN A 278 4.67 -31.35 2.46
C ASN A 278 5.99 -31.87 3.06
N SER A 279 7.00 -32.12 2.24
CA SER A 279 8.33 -32.51 2.72
C SER A 279 8.95 -31.40 3.57
N SER A 280 8.86 -30.13 3.13
CA SER A 280 9.37 -28.97 3.87
C SER A 280 8.71 -28.81 5.25
N LEU A 281 7.39 -29.00 5.34
CA LEU A 281 6.67 -29.00 6.64
C LEU A 281 7.05 -30.20 7.51
N LYS A 282 7.16 -31.40 6.91
CA LYS A 282 7.48 -32.63 7.63
C LYS A 282 8.88 -32.60 8.22
N GLU A 283 9.85 -32.13 7.45
CA GLU A 283 11.26 -32.07 7.84
C GLU A 283 11.61 -30.81 8.67
N GLY A 284 10.73 -29.79 8.67
CA GLY A 284 11.02 -28.50 9.30
C GLY A 284 12.14 -27.72 8.58
N VAL A 285 12.33 -27.96 7.26
CA VAL A 285 13.42 -27.38 6.47
C VAL A 285 12.87 -26.42 5.42
N VAL A 286 13.50 -25.25 5.31
CA VAL A 286 13.17 -24.24 4.28
C VAL A 286 14.34 -24.13 3.30
N PRO A 287 14.12 -24.38 2.01
CA PRO A 287 15.19 -24.27 0.99
C PRO A 287 15.93 -22.93 1.05
N LEU A 288 17.24 -22.95 0.82
CA LEU A 288 18.09 -21.76 0.90
C LEU A 288 17.56 -20.61 0.01
N ASP A 289 17.17 -20.90 -1.23
CA ASP A 289 16.63 -19.90 -2.17
C ASP A 289 15.41 -19.15 -1.59
N TRP A 290 14.62 -19.77 -0.72
CA TRP A 290 13.43 -19.15 -0.12
C TRP A 290 13.79 -18.26 1.07
N ARG A 291 14.99 -18.46 1.64
CA ARG A 291 15.55 -17.62 2.70
C ARG A 291 16.30 -16.40 2.17
N LEU A 292 16.66 -16.39 0.86
CA LEU A 292 17.34 -15.27 0.21
C LEU A 292 16.39 -14.12 -0.11
N ALA A 293 16.83 -12.88 0.13
CA ALA A 293 16.07 -11.69 -0.19
C ALA A 293 16.89 -10.64 -0.96
N ASN A 294 16.42 -10.27 -2.16
CA ASN A 294 16.88 -9.06 -2.83
C ASN A 294 16.12 -7.85 -2.30
N VAL A 295 16.80 -6.94 -1.61
CA VAL A 295 16.20 -5.75 -1.01
C VAL A 295 16.19 -4.60 -1.99
N THR A 296 15.00 -3.98 -2.16
CA THR A 296 14.83 -2.76 -2.94
C THR A 296 14.57 -1.59 -2.00
N PRO A 297 15.43 -0.55 -1.96
CA PRO A 297 15.23 0.62 -1.10
C PRO A 297 14.11 1.50 -1.67
N ILE A 298 13.14 1.84 -0.83
CA ILE A 298 12.04 2.76 -1.17
C ILE A 298 12.14 4.01 -0.29
N PHE A 299 12.27 5.19 -0.93
CA PHE A 299 12.33 6.46 -0.23
C PHE A 299 11.04 6.75 0.54
N LYS A 300 11.16 7.09 1.83
CA LYS A 300 10.04 7.37 2.74
C LYS A 300 9.77 8.88 2.87
N LYS A 301 10.72 9.62 3.41
CA LYS A 301 10.63 11.08 3.69
C LYS A 301 12.03 11.65 4.00
N GLY A 302 12.15 12.96 4.10
CA GLY A 302 13.40 13.62 4.48
C GLY A 302 14.36 13.83 3.31
N SER A 303 15.68 13.89 3.59
CA SER A 303 16.72 13.99 2.57
C SER A 303 16.89 12.66 1.84
N ARG A 304 16.99 12.71 0.50
CA ARG A 304 17.26 11.54 -0.34
C ARG A 304 18.71 11.06 -0.25
N GLN A 305 19.58 11.83 0.37
CA GLN A 305 20.99 11.49 0.54
C GLN A 305 21.23 10.62 1.77
N GLU A 306 20.27 10.55 2.70
CA GLU A 306 20.40 9.82 3.95
C GLU A 306 19.87 8.38 3.83
N PRO A 307 20.67 7.34 4.09
CA PRO A 307 20.24 5.94 4.07
C PRO A 307 19.05 5.65 4.97
N GLY A 308 18.94 6.31 6.13
CA GLY A 308 17.86 6.17 7.11
C GLY A 308 16.48 6.55 6.61
N ASN A 309 16.42 7.32 5.53
CA ASN A 309 15.17 7.76 4.90
C ASN A 309 14.61 6.76 3.87
N TYR A 310 15.23 5.58 3.75
CA TYR A 310 14.76 4.49 2.88
C TYR A 310 14.23 3.33 3.71
N ARG A 311 13.21 2.65 3.16
CA ARG A 311 12.66 1.40 3.69
C ARG A 311 13.19 0.22 2.88
N PRO A 312 13.67 -0.86 3.50
CA PRO A 312 14.02 -2.09 2.79
C PRO A 312 12.76 -2.85 2.42
N ILE A 313 12.55 -3.13 1.14
CA ILE A 313 11.49 -4.04 0.70
C ILE A 313 12.14 -5.32 0.18
N SER A 314 11.89 -6.41 0.88
CA SER A 314 12.43 -7.73 0.59
C SER A 314 11.68 -8.41 -0.56
N LEU A 315 12.40 -8.74 -1.62
CA LEU A 315 11.91 -9.54 -2.73
C LEU A 315 12.36 -10.98 -2.53
N THR A 316 11.54 -11.80 -1.87
CA THR A 316 11.75 -13.22 -1.62
C THR A 316 11.12 -14.08 -2.72
N SER A 317 11.43 -15.38 -2.76
CA SER A 317 10.88 -16.35 -3.72
C SER A 317 9.36 -16.25 -3.83
N GLN A 318 8.83 -16.32 -5.05
CA GLN A 318 7.38 -16.36 -5.27
C GLN A 318 6.81 -17.73 -4.90
N ILE A 319 7.60 -18.80 -5.05
CA ILE A 319 7.24 -20.16 -4.67
C ILE A 319 7.21 -20.30 -3.15
N GLY A 320 8.22 -19.79 -2.45
CA GLY A 320 8.21 -19.74 -0.99
C GLY A 320 6.98 -18.97 -0.45
N LYS A 321 6.60 -17.86 -1.10
CA LYS A 321 5.37 -17.12 -0.74
C LYS A 321 4.07 -17.89 -0.96
N LEU A 322 4.04 -18.88 -1.85
CA LEU A 322 2.86 -19.76 -1.99
C LEU A 322 2.69 -20.59 -0.73
N LEU A 323 3.76 -21.25 -0.25
CA LEU A 323 3.74 -22.00 1.01
C LEU A 323 3.41 -21.09 2.20
N GLU A 324 4.10 -19.94 2.34
CA GLU A 324 3.74 -18.94 3.34
C GLU A 324 2.25 -18.58 3.31
N SER A 325 1.63 -18.50 2.12
CA SER A 325 0.22 -18.14 2.00
C SER A 325 -0.73 -19.27 2.41
N ILE A 326 -0.32 -20.52 2.28
CA ILE A 326 -1.09 -21.69 2.75
C ILE A 326 -1.02 -21.72 4.28
N ILE A 327 0.17 -21.68 4.85
CA ILE A 327 0.39 -21.66 6.32
C ILE A 327 -0.35 -20.48 6.96
N ARG A 328 -0.25 -19.28 6.37
CA ARG A 328 -0.97 -18.10 6.86
C ARG A 328 -2.47 -18.32 6.91
N ASP A 329 -3.06 -18.90 5.86
CA ASP A 329 -4.50 -19.06 5.80
C ASP A 329 -5.00 -20.01 6.89
N GLU A 330 -4.28 -21.10 7.19
CA GLU A 330 -4.60 -22.02 8.29
C GLU A 330 -4.42 -21.37 9.67
N ILE A 331 -3.32 -20.63 9.86
CA ILE A 331 -3.12 -19.87 11.12
C ILE A 331 -4.25 -18.86 11.32
N VAL A 332 -4.66 -18.13 10.27
CA VAL A 332 -5.75 -17.14 10.39
C VAL A 332 -7.08 -17.80 10.73
N ILE A 333 -7.36 -18.99 10.21
CA ILE A 333 -8.57 -19.76 10.56
C ILE A 333 -8.53 -20.11 12.05
N HIS A 334 -7.44 -20.71 12.51
CA HIS A 334 -7.23 -21.07 13.92
C HIS A 334 -7.41 -19.87 14.87
N LEU A 335 -6.70 -18.78 14.60
CA LEU A 335 -6.77 -17.56 15.42
C LEU A 335 -8.18 -16.95 15.47
N LYS A 336 -8.93 -17.05 14.38
CA LYS A 336 -10.28 -16.50 14.29
C LYS A 336 -11.30 -17.35 15.03
N GLU A 337 -11.28 -18.68 14.84
CA GLU A 337 -12.19 -19.62 15.50
C GLU A 337 -12.07 -19.52 17.02
N ARG A 338 -10.88 -19.29 17.51
CA ARG A 338 -10.56 -19.19 18.96
C ARG A 338 -10.51 -17.75 19.48
N LYS A 339 -10.71 -16.75 18.61
CA LYS A 339 -10.71 -15.31 18.98
C LYS A 339 -9.40 -14.88 19.69
N LEU A 340 -8.26 -15.38 19.25
CA LEU A 340 -6.97 -15.18 19.91
C LEU A 340 -6.32 -13.81 19.62
N ILE A 341 -6.82 -13.05 18.66
CA ILE A 341 -6.35 -11.68 18.38
C ILE A 341 -7.20 -10.67 19.13
N GLY A 342 -6.54 -9.76 19.84
CA GLY A 342 -7.16 -8.71 20.63
C GLY A 342 -8.05 -7.77 19.80
N ASN A 343 -9.15 -7.30 20.39
CA ASN A 343 -10.12 -6.43 19.73
C ASN A 343 -9.58 -5.05 19.40
N THR A 344 -8.47 -4.63 19.98
CA THR A 344 -7.81 -3.34 19.78
C THR A 344 -6.97 -3.28 18.50
N GLN A 345 -6.59 -4.46 17.90
CA GLN A 345 -5.76 -4.55 16.71
C GLN A 345 -6.59 -4.48 15.43
N HIS A 346 -6.32 -3.47 14.59
CA HIS A 346 -6.96 -3.29 13.29
C HIS A 346 -6.03 -3.57 12.09
N GLY A 347 -4.71 -3.53 12.31
CA GLY A 347 -3.71 -3.78 11.26
C GLY A 347 -3.60 -5.26 10.92
N PHE A 348 -3.58 -5.59 9.64
CA PHE A 348 -3.45 -6.97 9.12
C PHE A 348 -4.51 -7.96 9.61
N THR A 349 -5.58 -7.47 10.23
CA THR A 349 -6.71 -8.26 10.74
C THR A 349 -7.85 -8.28 9.73
N GLN A 350 -8.46 -9.46 9.53
CA GLN A 350 -9.56 -9.63 8.58
C GLN A 350 -10.79 -8.79 8.99
N LYS A 351 -11.47 -8.19 8.01
CA LYS A 351 -12.63 -7.30 8.21
C LYS A 351 -12.33 -6.03 9.05
N ARG A 352 -11.07 -5.69 9.28
CA ARG A 352 -10.63 -4.45 9.93
C ARG A 352 -9.80 -3.59 8.97
N SER A 353 -9.71 -2.30 9.23
CA SER A 353 -9.06 -1.33 8.32
C SER A 353 -8.66 -0.05 9.05
N CYS A 354 -7.91 0.84 8.38
CA CYS A 354 -7.65 2.19 8.90
C CYS A 354 -8.95 2.93 9.24
N LEU A 355 -10.03 2.70 8.48
CA LEU A 355 -11.32 3.35 8.74
C LEU A 355 -11.93 2.84 10.04
N THR A 356 -11.95 1.53 10.29
CA THR A 356 -12.53 0.96 11.52
C THR A 356 -11.78 1.43 12.76
N ASN A 357 -10.45 1.52 12.71
CA ASN A 357 -9.64 2.06 13.81
C ASN A 357 -9.95 3.55 14.06
N LEU A 358 -10.01 4.36 12.99
CA LEU A 358 -10.31 5.79 13.12
C LEU A 358 -11.77 6.04 13.57
N LEU A 359 -12.72 5.17 13.22
CA LEU A 359 -14.09 5.29 13.68
C LEU A 359 -14.20 5.00 15.17
N GLU A 360 -13.59 3.92 15.67
CA GLU A 360 -13.56 3.62 17.10
C GLU A 360 -12.85 4.74 17.88
N PHE A 361 -11.71 5.21 17.40
CA PHE A 361 -11.01 6.34 17.99
C PHE A 361 -11.89 7.60 18.10
N MET A 362 -12.50 8.01 16.98
CA MET A 362 -13.37 9.20 16.97
C MET A 362 -14.62 9.02 17.83
N GLU A 363 -15.15 7.81 17.92
CA GLU A 363 -16.30 7.51 18.79
C GLU A 363 -15.95 7.75 20.25
N ILE A 364 -14.82 7.18 20.71
CA ILE A 364 -14.36 7.29 22.10
C ILE A 364 -14.08 8.75 22.45
N ILE A 365 -13.23 9.45 21.69
CA ILE A 365 -12.82 10.81 22.06
C ILE A 365 -13.97 11.83 21.97
N THR A 366 -14.88 11.67 20.98
CA THR A 366 -16.01 12.61 20.88
C THR A 366 -17.04 12.37 21.98
N GLN A 367 -17.15 11.15 22.50
CA GLN A 367 -17.98 10.85 23.65
C GLN A 367 -17.41 11.49 24.92
N TYR A 368 -16.13 11.25 25.26
CA TYR A 368 -15.50 11.88 26.41
C TYR A 368 -15.63 13.40 26.40
N VAL A 369 -15.32 14.04 25.26
CA VAL A 369 -15.40 15.50 25.14
C VAL A 369 -16.85 16.01 25.26
N ASP A 370 -17.84 15.27 24.75
CA ASP A 370 -19.27 15.62 24.88
C ASP A 370 -19.76 15.50 26.33
N ASP A 371 -19.27 14.49 27.05
CA ASP A 371 -19.56 14.28 28.48
C ASP A 371 -18.84 15.31 29.36
N GLY A 372 -17.92 16.10 28.81
CA GLY A 372 -17.19 17.16 29.50
C GLY A 372 -15.80 16.78 30.01
N HIS A 373 -15.34 15.60 29.67
CA HIS A 373 -14.04 15.11 30.08
C HIS A 373 -12.96 15.52 29.05
N PRO A 374 -11.92 16.24 29.44
CA PRO A 374 -10.73 16.40 28.60
C PRO A 374 -10.01 15.05 28.43
N VAL A 375 -9.37 14.86 27.30
CA VAL A 375 -8.73 13.61 26.92
C VAL A 375 -7.31 13.87 26.45
N ASP A 376 -6.37 13.04 26.91
CA ASP A 376 -5.02 12.99 26.35
C ASP A 376 -4.86 11.77 25.44
N VAL A 377 -4.28 11.99 24.28
CA VAL A 377 -4.00 10.94 23.30
C VAL A 377 -2.49 10.84 23.10
N ILE A 378 -1.91 9.74 23.52
CA ILE A 378 -0.47 9.46 23.40
C ILE A 378 -0.26 8.58 22.18
N TYR A 379 0.43 9.08 21.16
CA TYR A 379 0.83 8.35 19.96
C TYR A 379 2.21 7.76 20.17
N LEU A 380 2.33 6.45 19.94
CA LEU A 380 3.54 5.68 20.16
C LEU A 380 4.06 5.14 18.81
N ASP A 381 5.35 5.35 18.51
CA ASP A 381 6.05 4.84 17.31
C ASP A 381 7.20 3.93 17.75
N PHE A 382 7.29 2.74 17.17
CA PHE A 382 8.40 1.84 17.44
C PHE A 382 9.62 2.15 16.57
N GLN A 383 10.80 1.78 17.05
CA GLN A 383 12.04 1.89 16.26
C GLN A 383 12.09 0.77 15.20
N LYS A 384 11.69 1.07 13.95
CA LYS A 384 11.75 0.11 12.82
C LYS A 384 11.15 -1.26 13.17
N ALA A 385 9.91 -1.27 13.62
CA ALA A 385 9.20 -2.39 14.20
C ALA A 385 9.39 -3.73 13.46
N PHE A 386 9.18 -3.75 12.13
CA PHE A 386 9.32 -4.97 11.33
C PHE A 386 10.75 -5.51 11.24
N ASP A 387 11.76 -4.66 11.39
CA ASP A 387 13.17 -5.06 11.25
C ASP A 387 13.76 -5.52 12.60
N LYS A 388 13.10 -5.22 13.72
CA LYS A 388 13.61 -5.44 15.08
C LYS A 388 12.98 -6.56 15.88
N VAL A 389 11.96 -7.26 15.39
CA VAL A 389 11.29 -8.36 16.13
C VAL A 389 12.30 -9.46 16.51
N PRO A 390 12.54 -9.73 17.81
CA PRO A 390 13.43 -10.79 18.22
C PRO A 390 12.83 -12.17 17.94
N HIS A 391 13.59 -13.06 17.30
CA HIS A 391 13.05 -14.31 16.78
C HIS A 391 12.64 -15.31 17.87
N ALA A 392 13.48 -15.52 18.91
CA ALA A 392 13.17 -16.48 19.97
C ALA A 392 11.94 -16.04 20.80
N ARG A 393 11.82 -14.74 21.08
CA ARG A 393 10.62 -14.17 21.72
C ARG A 393 9.38 -14.33 20.85
N LEU A 394 9.51 -14.11 19.53
CA LEU A 394 8.41 -14.31 18.57
C LEU A 394 7.93 -15.75 18.58
N ILE A 395 8.84 -16.74 18.54
CA ILE A 395 8.49 -18.17 18.56
C ILE A 395 7.73 -18.54 19.82
N LYS A 396 8.15 -18.04 21.01
CA LYS A 396 7.37 -18.24 22.24
C LYS A 396 5.95 -17.69 22.15
N LYS A 397 5.78 -16.49 21.57
CA LYS A 397 4.44 -15.90 21.38
C LYS A 397 3.60 -16.68 20.38
N VAL A 398 4.20 -17.17 19.30
CA VAL A 398 3.50 -18.04 18.33
C VAL A 398 3.00 -19.31 19.01
N LEU A 399 3.85 -19.96 19.84
CA LEU A 399 3.49 -21.12 20.64
C LEU A 399 2.31 -20.83 21.61
N ALA A 400 2.36 -19.68 22.30
CA ALA A 400 1.30 -19.25 23.23
C ALA A 400 -0.06 -19.00 22.56
N HIS A 401 -0.10 -18.86 21.23
CA HIS A 401 -1.34 -18.80 20.46
C HIS A 401 -1.81 -20.18 19.94
N GLY A 402 -1.30 -21.28 20.51
CA GLY A 402 -1.71 -22.65 20.14
C GLY A 402 -1.16 -23.13 18.80
N ILE A 403 -0.13 -22.48 18.25
CA ILE A 403 0.55 -22.90 17.04
C ILE A 403 1.79 -23.69 17.44
N ASN A 404 1.83 -25.00 17.17
CA ASN A 404 2.91 -25.87 17.60
C ASN A 404 3.29 -26.93 16.53
N GLY A 405 4.04 -27.97 16.93
CA GLY A 405 4.43 -29.07 16.06
C GLY A 405 5.19 -28.63 14.81
N LYS A 406 4.90 -29.26 13.68
CA LYS A 406 5.60 -29.04 12.41
C LYS A 406 5.51 -27.59 11.90
N ILE A 407 4.39 -26.92 12.18
CA ILE A 407 4.18 -25.53 11.73
C ILE A 407 5.11 -24.59 12.48
N LEU A 408 5.22 -24.74 13.81
CA LEU A 408 6.12 -23.94 14.64
C LEU A 408 7.57 -24.15 14.22
N THR A 409 8.01 -25.42 14.09
CA THR A 409 9.35 -25.77 13.63
C THR A 409 9.67 -25.17 12.25
N TRP A 410 8.70 -25.22 11.34
CA TRP A 410 8.85 -24.61 10.01
C TRP A 410 8.98 -23.08 10.08
N ILE A 411 8.19 -22.39 10.93
CA ILE A 411 8.29 -20.93 11.12
C ILE A 411 9.66 -20.57 11.69
N GLU A 412 10.18 -21.33 12.63
CA GLU A 412 11.51 -21.15 13.21
C GLU A 412 12.61 -21.28 12.14
N ALA A 413 12.56 -22.36 11.33
CA ALA A 413 13.47 -22.55 10.21
C ALA A 413 13.35 -21.45 9.13
N TRP A 414 12.12 -20.94 8.91
CA TRP A 414 11.87 -19.85 7.97
C TRP A 414 12.44 -18.51 8.45
N LEU A 415 12.51 -18.26 9.76
CA LEU A 415 13.13 -17.06 10.34
C LEU A 415 14.66 -17.17 10.35
N SER A 416 15.21 -18.37 10.53
CA SER A 416 16.63 -18.63 10.74
C SER A 416 17.44 -18.67 9.44
N GLY A 417 18.73 -18.29 9.52
CA GLY A 417 19.68 -18.39 8.40
C GLY A 417 19.27 -17.61 7.14
N ARG A 418 18.54 -16.53 7.28
CA ARG A 418 18.12 -15.67 6.19
C ARG A 418 19.26 -14.75 5.78
N LEU A 419 19.40 -14.54 4.46
CA LEU A 419 20.36 -13.60 3.90
C LEU A 419 19.67 -12.52 3.07
N GLN A 420 20.18 -11.31 3.15
CA GLN A 420 19.72 -10.18 2.33
C GLN A 420 20.86 -9.52 1.57
N ARG A 421 20.55 -8.92 0.44
CA ARG A 421 21.40 -7.96 -0.25
C ARG A 421 20.59 -6.87 -0.92
N VAL A 422 21.16 -5.67 -1.04
CA VAL A 422 20.51 -4.55 -1.74
C VAL A 422 20.80 -4.60 -3.23
N VAL A 423 19.78 -4.33 -4.05
CA VAL A 423 19.89 -4.30 -5.51
C VAL A 423 19.51 -2.92 -6.04
N LEU A 424 20.48 -2.19 -6.62
CA LEU A 424 20.31 -0.88 -7.23
C LEU A 424 20.68 -0.89 -8.72
N ASN A 425 19.75 -0.55 -9.59
CA ASN A 425 19.96 -0.46 -11.05
C ASN A 425 20.61 -1.69 -11.71
N GLY A 426 20.68 -2.82 -11.04
CA GLY A 426 21.35 -4.07 -11.47
C GLY A 426 22.63 -4.40 -10.69
N SER A 427 23.23 -3.43 -10.02
CA SER A 427 24.34 -3.66 -9.08
C SER A 427 23.82 -4.25 -7.78
N LYS A 428 24.57 -5.17 -7.20
CA LYS A 428 24.24 -5.94 -6.00
C LYS A 428 25.28 -5.66 -4.93
N SER A 429 24.84 -5.47 -3.67
CA SER A 429 25.73 -5.54 -2.51
C SER A 429 26.12 -6.98 -2.20
N ASP A 430 27.01 -7.15 -1.24
CA ASP A 430 27.31 -8.47 -0.66
C ASP A 430 26.10 -8.98 0.14
N TRP A 431 26.07 -10.31 0.36
CA TRP A 431 25.08 -10.93 1.23
C TRP A 431 25.38 -10.64 2.71
N THR A 432 24.35 -10.31 3.46
CA THR A 432 24.44 -10.07 4.91
C THR A 432 23.34 -10.86 5.60
N GLU A 433 23.65 -11.42 6.75
CA GLU A 433 22.72 -12.18 7.57
C GLU A 433 21.64 -11.29 8.19
N VAL A 434 20.42 -11.83 8.32
CA VAL A 434 19.28 -11.18 8.94
C VAL A 434 19.08 -11.75 10.33
N LEU A 435 19.47 -10.99 11.35
CA LEU A 435 19.52 -11.44 12.74
C LEU A 435 18.19 -11.27 13.50
N SER A 436 17.32 -10.40 13.01
CA SER A 436 16.03 -10.10 13.66
C SER A 436 15.01 -9.62 12.62
N GLY A 437 13.79 -9.45 13.07
CA GLY A 437 12.70 -8.90 12.26
C GLY A 437 11.97 -9.93 11.43
N VAL A 438 10.87 -9.44 10.82
CA VAL A 438 10.08 -10.18 9.84
C VAL A 438 10.18 -9.50 8.49
N PRO A 439 10.47 -10.24 7.37
CA PRO A 439 10.77 -9.62 6.10
C PRO A 439 9.65 -8.74 5.57
N GLN A 440 9.92 -7.43 5.38
CA GLN A 440 8.97 -6.49 4.77
C GLN A 440 8.73 -6.83 3.29
N GLY A 441 7.73 -7.66 3.03
CA GLY A 441 7.40 -8.15 1.69
C GLY A 441 7.12 -9.64 1.62
N SER A 442 7.26 -10.38 2.72
CA SER A 442 6.77 -11.75 2.90
C SER A 442 5.24 -11.77 3.06
N VAL A 443 4.68 -12.97 3.13
CA VAL A 443 3.26 -13.19 3.37
C VAL A 443 2.97 -13.43 4.85
N LEU A 444 3.84 -14.14 5.55
CA LEU A 444 3.73 -14.43 6.98
C LEU A 444 4.14 -13.26 7.86
N GLY A 445 5.13 -12.46 7.46
CA GLY A 445 5.70 -11.41 8.29
C GLY A 445 4.67 -10.50 8.98
N PRO A 446 3.67 -9.95 8.26
CA PRO A 446 2.64 -9.11 8.89
C PRO A 446 1.82 -9.84 9.96
N LEU A 447 1.49 -11.12 9.76
CA LEU A 447 0.75 -11.92 10.73
C LEU A 447 1.60 -12.21 11.97
N LEU A 448 2.86 -12.62 11.79
CA LEU A 448 3.79 -12.89 12.90
C LEU A 448 4.03 -11.61 13.71
N PHE A 449 4.11 -10.44 13.05
CA PHE A 449 4.20 -9.18 13.77
C PHE A 449 2.96 -8.90 14.62
N VAL A 450 1.75 -9.17 14.11
CA VAL A 450 0.51 -9.03 14.91
C VAL A 450 0.49 -9.96 16.11
N LEU A 451 0.92 -11.21 15.94
CA LEU A 451 1.04 -12.16 17.07
C LEU A 451 2.06 -11.67 18.12
N PHE A 452 3.16 -11.07 17.65
CA PHE A 452 4.20 -10.55 18.54
C PHE A 452 3.71 -9.43 19.46
N ILE A 453 2.91 -8.48 18.93
CA ILE A 453 2.42 -7.32 19.70
C ILE A 453 1.02 -7.53 20.29
N ASN A 454 0.48 -8.75 20.22
CA ASN A 454 -0.91 -9.01 20.59
C ASN A 454 -1.19 -8.81 22.11
N ASP A 455 -0.18 -8.94 22.93
CA ASP A 455 -0.25 -8.83 24.39
C ASP A 455 0.17 -7.47 24.97
N ILE A 456 0.51 -6.50 24.15
CA ILE A 456 0.98 -5.18 24.59
C ILE A 456 -0.08 -4.42 25.40
N ASP A 457 -1.36 -4.72 25.17
CA ASP A 457 -2.51 -4.12 25.84
C ASP A 457 -3.01 -4.94 27.04
N ASP A 458 -2.32 -6.01 27.41
CA ASP A 458 -2.64 -6.75 28.62
C ASP A 458 -2.44 -5.84 29.84
N ASN A 459 -3.45 -5.81 30.74
CA ASN A 459 -3.47 -5.00 31.97
C ASN A 459 -3.43 -3.47 31.75
N ILE A 460 -3.72 -2.97 30.56
CA ILE A 460 -3.96 -1.55 30.30
C ILE A 460 -5.40 -1.23 30.67
N VAL A 461 -5.57 -0.20 31.48
CA VAL A 461 -6.89 0.24 31.98
C VAL A 461 -7.53 1.22 31.01
N ASN A 462 -6.74 2.15 30.46
CA ASN A 462 -7.21 3.14 29.51
C ASN A 462 -7.43 2.55 28.11
N ASP A 463 -8.13 3.29 27.26
CA ASP A 463 -8.39 2.87 25.89
C ASP A 463 -7.09 2.81 25.08
N ILE A 464 -6.88 1.70 24.40
CA ILE A 464 -5.75 1.51 23.48
C ILE A 464 -6.24 1.04 22.12
N LEU A 465 -5.69 1.59 21.06
CA LEU A 465 -6.00 1.20 19.69
C LEU A 465 -4.71 0.97 18.89
N LYS A 466 -4.66 -0.16 18.18
CA LYS A 466 -3.47 -0.59 17.42
C LYS A 466 -3.78 -0.71 15.92
N PHE A 467 -2.82 -0.31 15.08
CA PHE A 467 -2.83 -0.63 13.65
C PHE A 467 -1.43 -1.09 13.23
N ALA A 468 -1.17 -2.37 13.32
CA ALA A 468 0.17 -2.96 13.28
C ALA A 468 1.06 -2.34 14.38
N ASP A 469 2.13 -1.65 13.97
CA ASP A 469 3.06 -0.94 14.85
C ASP A 469 2.54 0.43 15.34
N ASP A 470 1.63 1.07 14.63
CA ASP A 470 1.03 2.33 15.08
C ASP A 470 0.11 2.06 16.28
N THR A 471 0.49 2.56 17.46
CA THR A 471 -0.24 2.37 18.73
C THR A 471 -0.62 3.72 19.32
N LYS A 472 -1.85 3.85 19.84
CA LYS A 472 -2.31 5.03 20.54
C LYS A 472 -3.01 4.64 21.83
N LEU A 473 -2.59 5.29 22.92
CA LEU A 473 -3.17 5.20 24.25
C LEU A 473 -3.95 6.48 24.52
N LEU A 474 -5.17 6.37 25.03
CA LEU A 474 -6.02 7.51 25.29
C LEU A 474 -6.85 7.30 26.56
N GLY A 475 -7.04 8.37 27.32
CA GLY A 475 -7.83 8.34 28.54
C GLY A 475 -8.33 9.74 28.92
N ALA A 476 -9.39 9.79 29.72
CA ALA A 476 -9.82 11.01 30.38
C ALA A 476 -8.73 11.53 31.33
N VAL A 477 -8.67 12.87 31.47
CA VAL A 477 -7.67 13.55 32.32
C VAL A 477 -8.33 14.69 33.11
N SER A 478 -9.55 14.44 33.59
CA SER A 478 -10.31 15.42 34.39
C SER A 478 -9.77 15.57 35.81
N THR A 479 -9.18 14.50 36.34
CA THR A 479 -8.64 14.45 37.69
C THR A 479 -7.17 14.02 37.72
N THR A 480 -6.49 14.26 38.83
CA THR A 480 -5.09 13.85 39.02
C THR A 480 -4.96 12.33 38.95
N GLU A 481 -5.94 11.61 39.51
CA GLU A 481 -5.97 10.14 39.53
C GLU A 481 -6.06 9.55 38.12
N GLU A 482 -6.88 10.16 37.24
CA GLU A 482 -6.99 9.76 35.83
C GLU A 482 -5.68 9.99 35.08
N VAL A 483 -5.02 11.14 35.31
CA VAL A 483 -3.69 11.43 34.72
C VAL A 483 -2.66 10.41 35.19
N ASP A 484 -2.64 10.08 36.49
CA ASP A 484 -1.71 9.13 37.06
C ASP A 484 -1.97 7.69 36.58
N GLU A 485 -3.22 7.32 36.33
CA GLU A 485 -3.55 6.02 35.74
C GLU A 485 -3.07 5.93 34.28
N LEU A 486 -3.21 7.02 33.51
CA LEU A 486 -2.67 7.07 32.15
C LEU A 486 -1.13 6.99 32.12
N ARG A 487 -0.46 7.62 33.11
CA ARG A 487 1.00 7.49 33.33
C ARG A 487 1.42 6.07 33.68
N LYS A 488 0.66 5.39 34.55
CA LYS A 488 0.91 3.98 34.90
C LYS A 488 0.79 3.07 33.68
N ASP A 489 -0.24 3.25 32.87
CA ASP A 489 -0.42 2.48 31.64
C ASP A 489 0.71 2.75 30.64
N LEU A 490 1.14 4.00 30.48
CA LEU A 490 2.28 4.34 29.66
C LEU A 490 3.58 3.69 30.17
N HIS A 491 3.76 3.60 31.49
CA HIS A 491 4.89 2.91 32.11
C HIS A 491 4.83 1.39 31.86
N LYS A 492 3.64 0.76 31.95
CA LYS A 492 3.47 -0.66 31.58
C LYS A 492 3.88 -0.94 30.14
N LEU A 493 3.46 -0.08 29.19
CA LEU A 493 3.87 -0.16 27.78
C LEU A 493 5.38 -0.02 27.61
N PHE A 494 6.01 0.89 28.34
CA PHE A 494 7.46 1.01 28.34
C PHE A 494 8.14 -0.25 28.86
N CYS A 495 7.73 -0.80 30.02
CA CYS A 495 8.26 -2.05 30.57
C CYS A 495 8.12 -3.20 29.57
N TRP A 496 6.94 -3.35 28.95
CA TRP A 496 6.72 -4.35 27.91
C TRP A 496 7.72 -4.17 26.76
N SER A 497 7.99 -2.94 26.32
CA SER A 497 8.92 -2.67 25.21
C SER A 497 10.37 -3.07 25.54
N GLN A 498 10.80 -2.90 26.80
CA GLN A 498 12.13 -3.31 27.26
C GLN A 498 12.23 -4.84 27.35
N GLU A 499 11.26 -5.47 27.98
CA GLU A 499 11.19 -6.90 28.19
C GLU A 499 11.16 -7.68 26.87
N TRP A 500 10.34 -7.20 25.91
CA TRP A 500 10.20 -7.81 24.59
C TRP A 500 11.22 -7.31 23.57
N GLN A 501 12.17 -6.46 23.98
CA GLN A 501 13.22 -5.87 23.13
C GLN A 501 12.66 -5.19 21.87
N MET A 502 11.46 -4.60 21.97
CA MET A 502 10.80 -3.84 20.91
C MET A 502 10.68 -2.37 21.34
N LEU A 503 11.77 -1.63 21.22
CA LEU A 503 11.89 -0.29 21.79
C LEU A 503 11.06 0.75 21.07
N PHE A 504 10.44 1.65 21.82
CA PHE A 504 9.79 2.84 21.27
C PHE A 504 10.82 3.87 20.78
N ASN A 505 10.42 4.65 19.79
CA ASN A 505 11.16 5.81 19.30
C ASN A 505 10.62 7.07 19.97
N VAL A 506 11.12 7.41 21.16
CA VAL A 506 10.60 8.51 21.96
C VAL A 506 10.53 9.83 21.18
N ALA A 507 11.56 10.12 20.36
CA ALA A 507 11.59 11.34 19.53
C ALA A 507 10.48 11.43 18.46
N LYS A 508 9.67 10.37 18.30
CA LYS A 508 8.50 10.35 17.41
C LYS A 508 7.20 10.07 18.16
N CYS A 509 7.28 9.74 19.43
CA CYS A 509 6.11 9.68 20.27
C CYS A 509 5.64 11.10 20.60
N GLY A 510 4.35 11.28 20.81
CA GLY A 510 3.81 12.59 21.14
C GLY A 510 2.44 12.51 21.77
N VAL A 511 2.08 13.53 22.54
CA VAL A 511 0.76 13.66 23.16
C VAL A 511 -0.03 14.81 22.54
N VAL A 512 -1.30 14.55 22.27
CA VAL A 512 -2.28 15.59 21.86
C VAL A 512 -3.29 15.76 23.00
N HIS A 513 -3.37 16.97 23.54
CA HIS A 513 -4.31 17.35 24.59
C HIS A 513 -5.61 17.85 23.97
N ILE A 514 -6.72 17.19 24.27
CA ILE A 514 -8.03 17.44 23.63
C ILE A 514 -9.07 17.81 24.71
N GLY A 515 -9.94 18.76 24.38
CA GLY A 515 -11.04 19.17 25.23
C GLY A 515 -10.79 20.48 25.98
N HIS A 516 -11.87 21.03 26.55
CA HIS A 516 -11.83 22.25 27.36
C HIS A 516 -11.30 21.93 28.76
N ASN A 517 -10.55 22.85 29.35
CA ASN A 517 -9.93 22.67 30.68
C ASN A 517 -8.98 21.45 30.77
N ASN A 518 -8.37 21.02 29.68
CA ASN A 518 -7.36 19.98 29.73
C ASN A 518 -6.14 20.47 30.55
N PRO A 519 -5.69 19.72 31.58
CA PRO A 519 -4.59 20.12 32.47
C PRO A 519 -3.23 20.15 31.73
N LYS A 520 -3.16 19.57 30.52
CA LYS A 520 -1.94 19.47 29.69
C LYS A 520 -0.78 18.84 30.48
N ALA A 521 -1.07 17.69 31.06
CA ALA A 521 -0.12 16.96 31.88
C ALA A 521 1.10 16.53 31.05
N ASP A 522 2.26 16.53 31.72
CA ASP A 522 3.50 16.00 31.15
C ASP A 522 3.56 14.49 31.28
N TYR A 523 4.06 13.84 30.22
CA TYR A 523 4.27 12.39 30.15
C TYR A 523 5.72 12.06 29.81
N THR A 524 6.23 10.99 30.42
CA THR A 524 7.58 10.50 30.17
C THR A 524 7.56 9.03 29.73
N LEU A 525 8.44 8.68 28.83
CA LEU A 525 8.66 7.30 28.38
C LEU A 525 10.12 6.92 28.64
N GLY A 526 10.35 6.07 29.63
CA GLY A 526 11.71 5.71 30.08
C GLY A 526 12.52 6.89 30.63
N GLY A 527 11.86 7.83 31.34
CA GLY A 527 12.50 9.04 31.89
C GLY A 527 12.69 10.18 30.88
N ILE A 528 12.38 9.97 29.60
CA ILE A 528 12.47 11.01 28.56
C ILE A 528 11.07 11.59 28.34
N GLN A 529 10.96 12.92 28.39
CA GLN A 529 9.69 13.62 28.17
C GLN A 529 9.19 13.42 26.74
N ILE A 530 7.89 13.16 26.57
CA ILE A 530 7.21 13.06 25.28
C ILE A 530 6.80 14.47 24.83
N ASP A 531 6.99 14.76 23.53
CA ASP A 531 6.63 16.05 22.96
C ASP A 531 5.12 16.29 22.95
N THR A 532 4.69 17.49 23.34
CA THR A 532 3.31 17.95 23.14
C THR A 532 3.08 18.35 21.69
N LEU A 533 2.07 17.76 21.07
CA LEU A 533 1.70 18.00 19.67
C LEU A 533 0.38 18.77 19.58
N HIS A 534 0.31 19.75 18.69
CA HIS A 534 -0.96 20.43 18.34
C HIS A 534 -1.79 19.66 17.30
N GLU A 535 -1.16 18.72 16.59
CA GLU A 535 -1.79 17.83 15.62
C GLU A 535 -0.93 16.60 15.36
N GLU A 536 -1.56 15.46 15.10
CA GLU A 536 -0.88 14.25 14.65
C GLU A 536 -1.52 13.70 13.37
N ARG A 537 -0.71 12.98 12.58
CA ARG A 537 -1.16 12.31 11.38
C ARG A 537 -1.49 10.84 11.65
N ASP A 538 -2.63 10.58 12.24
CA ASP A 538 -3.13 9.24 12.56
C ASP A 538 -3.66 8.51 11.32
N LEU A 539 -3.04 7.40 10.93
CA LEU A 539 -3.37 6.57 9.76
C LEU A 539 -3.65 7.37 8.47
N GLY A 540 -2.97 8.49 8.32
CA GLY A 540 -3.08 9.36 7.15
C GLY A 540 -4.10 10.49 7.26
N VAL A 541 -4.91 10.55 8.32
CA VAL A 541 -5.83 11.63 8.67
C VAL A 541 -5.17 12.57 9.68
N ILE A 542 -5.35 13.88 9.55
CA ILE A 542 -4.87 14.85 10.54
C ILE A 542 -5.91 14.96 11.65
N ILE A 543 -5.48 14.69 12.87
CA ILE A 543 -6.21 14.90 14.12
C ILE A 543 -5.54 16.06 14.83
N ASP A 544 -6.30 17.09 15.21
CA ASP A 544 -5.80 18.23 15.97
C ASP A 544 -6.51 18.36 17.32
N GLU A 545 -5.92 19.13 18.24
CA GLU A 545 -6.46 19.38 19.58
C GLU A 545 -7.90 19.89 19.60
N SER A 546 -8.36 20.51 18.51
CA SER A 546 -9.75 21.03 18.37
C SER A 546 -10.70 20.03 17.76
N LEU A 547 -10.22 18.87 17.30
CA LEU A 547 -10.92 17.84 16.53
C LEU A 547 -11.66 18.38 15.29
N LYS A 548 -11.25 19.55 14.77
CA LYS A 548 -11.82 20.15 13.57
C LYS A 548 -11.22 19.54 12.32
N CYS A 549 -12.05 19.16 11.36
CA CYS A 549 -11.59 18.52 10.11
C CYS A 549 -10.96 19.48 9.09
N ARG A 550 -10.82 20.79 9.39
CA ARG A 550 -10.35 21.81 8.44
C ARG A 550 -8.98 21.52 7.85
N LYS A 551 -8.01 21.14 8.70
CA LYS A 551 -6.62 20.84 8.26
C LYS A 551 -6.61 19.61 7.35
N GLN A 552 -7.39 18.58 7.69
CA GLN A 552 -7.53 17.37 6.87
C GLN A 552 -8.23 17.69 5.53
N CYS A 553 -9.27 18.53 5.51
CA CYS A 553 -9.92 18.99 4.28
C CYS A 553 -8.93 19.70 3.36
N ALA A 554 -8.14 20.64 3.89
CA ALA A 554 -7.12 21.35 3.13
C ALA A 554 -6.07 20.40 2.54
N LYS A 555 -5.56 19.45 3.33
CA LYS A 555 -4.60 18.41 2.89
C LYS A 555 -5.19 17.55 1.77
N ALA A 556 -6.41 17.05 1.94
CA ALA A 556 -7.08 16.22 0.94
C ALA A 556 -7.29 16.99 -0.38
N VAL A 557 -7.75 18.25 -0.29
CA VAL A 557 -7.96 19.14 -1.44
C VAL A 557 -6.64 19.45 -2.15
N ASN A 558 -5.57 19.75 -1.43
CA ASN A 558 -4.25 20.02 -2.00
C ASN A 558 -3.72 18.78 -2.75
N ALA A 559 -3.84 17.59 -2.17
CA ALA A 559 -3.44 16.34 -2.81
C ALA A 559 -4.26 16.03 -4.07
N ALA A 560 -5.58 16.30 -4.03
CA ALA A 560 -6.47 16.13 -5.16
C ALA A 560 -6.18 17.13 -6.29
N ASN A 561 -5.96 18.41 -5.96
CA ASN A 561 -5.59 19.46 -6.91
C ASN A 561 -4.23 19.22 -7.56
N ALA A 562 -3.23 18.76 -6.79
CA ALA A 562 -1.92 18.36 -7.33
C ALA A 562 -2.07 17.25 -8.38
N THR A 563 -2.98 16.27 -8.10
CA THR A 563 -3.29 15.19 -9.03
C THR A 563 -4.03 15.71 -10.28
N LEU A 564 -4.97 16.63 -10.14
CA LEU A 564 -5.62 17.29 -11.29
C LEU A 564 -4.61 18.07 -12.13
N GLY A 565 -3.69 18.79 -11.51
CA GLY A 565 -2.59 19.47 -12.18
C GLY A 565 -1.69 18.52 -12.98
N MET A 566 -1.37 17.37 -12.38
CA MET A 566 -0.63 16.30 -13.04
C MET A 566 -1.39 15.76 -14.25
N ILE A 567 -2.68 15.47 -14.13
CA ILE A 567 -3.54 15.04 -15.25
C ILE A 567 -3.55 16.09 -16.34
N LYS A 568 -3.73 17.37 -15.97
CA LYS A 568 -3.74 18.49 -16.90
C LYS A 568 -2.45 18.60 -17.74
N ARG A 569 -1.29 18.32 -17.15
CA ARG A 569 0.01 18.36 -17.84
C ARG A 569 0.30 17.11 -18.66
N SER A 570 -0.12 15.94 -18.18
CA SER A 570 0.29 14.64 -18.78
C SER A 570 -0.63 14.18 -19.90
N PHE A 571 -1.93 14.49 -19.83
CA PHE A 571 -2.95 14.00 -20.77
C PHE A 571 -3.41 15.11 -21.72
N VAL A 572 -3.46 14.79 -23.01
CA VAL A 572 -3.99 15.66 -24.07
C VAL A 572 -5.46 15.38 -24.30
N ASN A 573 -5.88 14.13 -24.13
CA ASN A 573 -7.27 13.72 -24.30
C ASN A 573 -8.15 14.32 -23.20
N ARG A 574 -9.10 15.20 -23.59
CA ARG A 574 -10.05 15.90 -22.72
C ARG A 574 -11.49 15.41 -22.89
N GLU A 575 -11.66 14.22 -23.42
CA GLU A 575 -12.99 13.64 -23.60
C GLU A 575 -13.59 13.21 -22.26
N LYS A 576 -14.93 13.22 -22.21
CA LYS A 576 -15.74 12.83 -21.05
C LYS A 576 -15.25 11.52 -20.40
N GLN A 577 -15.12 10.44 -21.18
CA GLN A 577 -14.75 9.12 -20.65
C GLN A 577 -13.36 9.13 -20.00
N THR A 578 -12.36 9.77 -20.65
CA THR A 578 -10.99 9.84 -20.15
C THR A 578 -10.90 10.60 -18.83
N ILE A 579 -11.43 11.83 -18.80
CA ILE A 579 -11.36 12.69 -17.61
C ILE A 579 -12.15 12.07 -16.43
N MET A 580 -13.34 11.50 -16.72
CA MET A 580 -14.15 10.89 -15.66
C MET A 580 -13.53 9.63 -15.06
N SER A 581 -12.90 8.80 -15.88
CA SER A 581 -12.18 7.61 -15.37
C SER A 581 -10.98 8.02 -14.51
N LEU A 582 -10.20 9.03 -14.95
CA LEU A 582 -9.09 9.58 -14.17
C LEU A 582 -9.57 10.22 -12.86
N TYR A 583 -10.63 11.03 -12.92
CA TYR A 583 -11.21 11.64 -11.72
C TYR A 583 -11.64 10.59 -10.70
N LYS A 584 -12.47 9.63 -11.14
CA LYS A 584 -13.00 8.58 -10.27
C LYS A 584 -11.93 7.64 -9.72
N SER A 585 -10.82 7.42 -10.44
CA SER A 585 -9.79 6.45 -10.06
C SER A 585 -8.64 7.04 -9.25
N VAL A 586 -8.21 8.31 -9.49
CA VAL A 586 -6.99 8.84 -8.86
C VAL A 586 -7.15 10.19 -8.17
N VAL A 587 -8.23 10.95 -8.44
CA VAL A 587 -8.48 12.25 -7.79
C VAL A 587 -9.46 12.09 -6.63
N ARG A 588 -10.65 11.58 -6.91
CA ARG A 588 -11.73 11.44 -5.94
C ARG A 588 -11.38 10.57 -4.71
N PRO A 589 -10.63 9.46 -4.84
CA PRO A 589 -10.23 8.68 -3.67
C PRO A 589 -9.41 9.48 -2.63
N LYS A 590 -8.72 10.55 -3.04
CA LYS A 590 -8.00 11.42 -2.11
C LYS A 590 -8.93 12.30 -1.25
N LEU A 591 -10.13 12.56 -1.74
CA LEU A 591 -11.18 13.30 -1.03
C LEU A 591 -12.08 12.40 -0.19
N GLU A 592 -12.06 11.09 -0.46
CA GLU A 592 -12.97 10.11 0.16
C GLU A 592 -12.25 9.15 1.12
N TYR A 593 -10.92 9.23 1.27
CA TYR A 593 -10.16 8.34 2.14
C TYR A 593 -10.56 8.54 3.61
N CYS A 594 -11.07 7.50 4.26
CA CYS A 594 -11.57 7.49 5.64
C CYS A 594 -12.51 8.66 5.98
N ILE A 595 -13.27 9.15 4.98
CA ILE A 595 -14.11 10.36 5.11
C ILE A 595 -15.17 10.24 6.21
N GLN A 596 -15.58 9.03 6.55
CA GLN A 596 -16.54 8.76 7.61
C GLN A 596 -16.00 9.17 8.98
N ALA A 597 -14.70 9.11 9.21
CA ALA A 597 -14.09 9.55 10.46
C ALA A 597 -13.98 11.08 10.57
N TRP A 598 -13.83 11.81 9.45
CA TRP A 598 -13.55 13.26 9.45
C TRP A 598 -14.46 14.10 8.55
N ARG A 599 -15.68 13.65 8.27
CA ARG A 599 -16.62 14.34 7.37
C ARG A 599 -16.82 15.81 7.78
N PRO A 600 -16.55 16.78 6.87
CA PRO A 600 -16.78 18.20 7.16
C PRO A 600 -18.28 18.50 7.29
N HIS A 601 -18.62 19.36 8.24
CA HIS A 601 -19.95 19.87 8.47
C HIS A 601 -20.06 21.40 8.22
N LEU A 602 -18.94 22.12 8.24
CA LEU A 602 -18.93 23.54 7.96
C LEU A 602 -19.05 23.81 6.45
N ALA A 603 -19.92 24.73 6.05
CA ALA A 603 -20.18 25.06 4.64
C ALA A 603 -18.92 25.40 3.86
N LYS A 604 -17.98 26.16 4.44
CA LYS A 604 -16.70 26.53 3.83
C LYS A 604 -15.83 25.33 3.46
N ASP A 605 -15.81 24.29 4.31
CA ASP A 605 -14.99 23.10 4.09
C ASP A 605 -15.67 22.15 3.10
N ILE A 606 -17.01 22.08 3.12
CA ILE A 606 -17.82 21.36 2.13
C ILE A 606 -17.59 21.96 0.74
N GLU A 607 -17.68 23.28 0.61
CA GLU A 607 -17.46 23.98 -0.65
C GLU A 607 -16.00 23.83 -1.14
N LEU A 608 -15.04 23.93 -0.24
CA LEU A 608 -13.61 23.74 -0.57
C LEU A 608 -13.37 22.39 -1.26
N MET A 609 -13.99 21.33 -0.76
CA MET A 609 -13.92 19.99 -1.36
C MET A 609 -14.67 19.92 -2.68
N GLU A 610 -15.89 20.47 -2.76
CA GLU A 610 -16.73 20.46 -3.97
C GLU A 610 -16.05 21.21 -5.14
N ARG A 611 -15.31 22.29 -4.86
CA ARG A 611 -14.50 23.01 -5.84
C ARG A 611 -13.51 22.12 -6.60
N VAL A 612 -13.04 21.02 -6.02
CA VAL A 612 -12.17 20.05 -6.72
C VAL A 612 -12.96 19.33 -7.81
N GLN A 613 -14.20 18.87 -7.51
CA GLN A 613 -15.08 18.24 -8.52
C GLN A 613 -15.48 19.24 -9.61
N HIS A 614 -15.76 20.46 -9.23
CA HIS A 614 -16.04 21.56 -10.13
C HIS A 614 -14.88 21.77 -11.13
N ARG A 615 -13.63 21.83 -10.65
CA ARG A 615 -12.42 21.93 -11.49
C ARG A 615 -12.24 20.71 -12.39
N ALA A 616 -12.44 19.49 -11.84
CA ALA A 616 -12.30 18.26 -12.59
C ALA A 616 -13.28 18.17 -13.78
N THR A 617 -14.56 18.50 -13.56
CA THR A 617 -15.59 18.50 -14.61
C THR A 617 -15.33 19.56 -15.68
N LYS A 618 -14.73 20.71 -15.32
CA LYS A 618 -14.35 21.79 -16.23
C LYS A 618 -13.19 21.43 -17.17
N LEU A 619 -12.43 20.34 -16.89
CA LEU A 619 -11.39 19.83 -17.79
C LEU A 619 -11.96 19.17 -19.05
N ILE A 620 -13.24 18.82 -19.07
CA ILE A 620 -13.90 18.20 -20.21
C ILE A 620 -14.22 19.29 -21.23
N SER A 621 -13.59 19.20 -22.43
CA SER A 621 -13.67 20.28 -23.41
C SER A 621 -15.10 20.58 -23.85
N SER A 622 -15.95 19.57 -24.08
CA SER A 622 -17.35 19.72 -24.51
C SER A 622 -18.28 20.29 -23.45
N LEU A 623 -17.87 20.33 -22.17
CA LEU A 623 -18.70 20.77 -21.04
C LEU A 623 -18.14 22.02 -20.36
N ARG A 624 -17.12 22.64 -20.92
CA ARG A 624 -16.38 23.73 -20.26
C ARG A 624 -17.23 24.95 -19.96
N ASN A 625 -18.18 25.27 -20.84
CA ASN A 625 -19.03 26.44 -20.76
C ASN A 625 -20.36 26.19 -20.04
N GLU A 626 -20.65 24.92 -19.70
CA GLU A 626 -21.85 24.55 -18.96
C GLU A 626 -21.77 24.94 -17.47
N THR A 627 -22.93 25.13 -16.83
CA THR A 627 -23.01 25.32 -15.37
C THR A 627 -22.54 24.06 -14.63
N TYR A 628 -22.20 24.19 -13.37
CA TYR A 628 -21.73 23.04 -12.60
C TYR A 628 -22.81 21.96 -12.46
N GLU A 629 -24.04 22.37 -12.19
CA GLU A 629 -25.20 21.51 -12.04
C GLU A 629 -25.46 20.72 -13.32
N THR A 630 -25.43 21.40 -14.48
CA THR A 630 -25.57 20.78 -15.78
C THR A 630 -24.46 19.77 -16.04
N ARG A 631 -23.19 20.11 -15.69
CA ARG A 631 -22.08 19.17 -15.83
C ARG A 631 -22.25 17.92 -14.97
N VAL A 632 -22.65 18.08 -13.70
CA VAL A 632 -22.87 16.95 -12.76
C VAL A 632 -23.96 16.04 -13.33
N LYS A 633 -25.08 16.60 -13.80
CA LYS A 633 -26.20 15.85 -14.40
C LYS A 633 -25.77 15.09 -15.67
N LEU A 634 -25.12 15.76 -16.62
CA LEU A 634 -24.65 15.17 -17.87
C LEU A 634 -23.57 14.08 -17.67
N LEU A 635 -22.81 14.18 -16.59
CA LEU A 635 -21.75 13.23 -16.24
C LEU A 635 -22.26 12.05 -15.37
N GLY A 636 -23.52 12.07 -14.95
CA GLY A 636 -24.08 11.08 -14.03
C GLY A 636 -23.32 11.05 -12.70
N LEU A 637 -22.93 12.24 -12.23
CA LEU A 637 -22.32 12.43 -10.92
C LEU A 637 -23.37 12.88 -9.91
N THR A 638 -23.04 12.78 -8.63
CA THR A 638 -23.71 13.45 -7.51
C THR A 638 -22.71 14.41 -6.87
N THR A 639 -23.18 15.31 -6.04
CA THR A 639 -22.29 16.14 -5.22
C THR A 639 -21.43 15.27 -4.33
N LEU A 640 -20.28 15.77 -3.90
CA LEU A 640 -19.43 15.07 -2.92
C LEU A 640 -20.13 14.96 -1.56
N GLU A 641 -21.07 15.85 -1.25
CA GLU A 641 -21.87 15.75 -0.03
C GLU A 641 -22.81 14.54 -0.06
N THR A 642 -23.56 14.35 -1.14
CA THR A 642 -24.39 13.14 -1.33
C THR A 642 -23.54 11.86 -1.28
N ARG A 643 -22.34 11.91 -1.82
CA ARG A 643 -21.42 10.78 -1.77
C ARG A 643 -20.91 10.48 -0.36
N ARG A 644 -20.68 11.49 0.46
CA ARG A 644 -20.32 11.32 1.88
C ARG A 644 -21.45 10.65 2.65
N LEU A 645 -22.68 11.12 2.47
CA LEU A 645 -23.86 10.48 3.06
C LEU A 645 -23.98 9.02 2.61
N ARG A 646 -23.86 8.77 1.30
CA ARG A 646 -23.83 7.42 0.76
C ARG A 646 -22.75 6.56 1.44
N GLY A 647 -21.58 7.11 1.66
CA GLY A 647 -20.47 6.43 2.34
C GLY A 647 -20.80 6.11 3.80
N ASP A 648 -21.40 7.03 4.53
CA ASP A 648 -21.81 6.82 5.92
C ASP A 648 -22.87 5.71 6.03
N LEU A 649 -23.88 5.72 5.16
CA LEU A 649 -24.94 4.68 5.17
C LEU A 649 -24.40 3.28 4.79
N ILE A 650 -23.44 3.20 3.85
CA ILE A 650 -22.77 1.94 3.52
C ILE A 650 -21.96 1.43 4.71
N GLU A 651 -21.27 2.31 5.41
CA GLU A 651 -20.46 1.92 6.55
C GLU A 651 -21.33 1.49 7.75
N ALA A 652 -22.40 2.21 8.02
CA ALA A 652 -23.40 1.80 9.02
C ALA A 652 -23.98 0.41 8.68
N PHE A 653 -24.33 0.17 7.41
CA PHE A 653 -24.81 -1.16 6.98
C PHE A 653 -23.77 -2.25 7.21
N LYS A 654 -22.50 -1.99 6.91
CA LYS A 654 -21.44 -2.97 7.11
C LYS A 654 -21.24 -3.31 8.59
N ILE A 655 -21.26 -2.31 9.46
CA ILE A 655 -21.12 -2.48 10.91
C ILE A 655 -22.31 -3.26 11.45
N MET A 656 -23.52 -2.82 11.14
CA MET A 656 -24.78 -3.45 11.63
C MET A 656 -24.95 -4.90 11.16
N LYS A 657 -24.44 -5.25 9.97
CA LYS A 657 -24.54 -6.61 9.39
C LYS A 657 -23.29 -7.46 9.59
N GLY A 658 -22.29 -7.02 10.37
CA GLY A 658 -21.07 -7.77 10.67
C GLY A 658 -20.11 -7.97 9.48
N PHE A 659 -20.19 -7.10 8.46
CA PHE A 659 -19.21 -7.08 7.36
C PHE A 659 -17.88 -6.44 7.80
N GLU A 660 -17.91 -5.55 8.79
CA GLU A 660 -16.73 -5.09 9.52
C GLU A 660 -16.70 -5.79 10.88
N ASP A 661 -15.49 -6.14 11.35
CA ASP A 661 -15.28 -6.86 12.62
C ASP A 661 -15.04 -5.85 13.76
N ILE A 662 -16.04 -4.99 13.96
CA ILE A 662 -16.13 -4.05 15.07
C ILE A 662 -17.53 -4.14 15.69
N SER A 663 -17.59 -3.93 17.00
CA SER A 663 -18.85 -4.09 17.73
C SER A 663 -19.81 -2.96 17.41
N TRP A 664 -20.97 -3.25 16.82
CA TRP A 664 -21.96 -2.25 16.44
C TRP A 664 -22.54 -1.48 17.65
N ASN A 665 -22.63 -2.11 18.80
CA ASN A 665 -23.15 -1.49 20.03
C ASN A 665 -22.20 -0.44 20.65
N LYS A 666 -20.94 -0.37 20.20
CA LYS A 666 -20.06 0.78 20.50
C LYS A 666 -20.56 2.06 19.81
N PHE A 667 -21.20 1.94 18.65
CA PHE A 667 -21.62 3.07 17.80
C PHE A 667 -23.09 3.38 17.91
N PHE A 668 -23.93 2.38 18.12
CA PHE A 668 -25.37 2.51 17.97
C PHE A 668 -26.12 1.82 19.12
N LYS A 669 -27.27 2.39 19.47
CA LYS A 669 -28.27 1.75 20.34
C LYS A 669 -29.51 1.47 19.51
N MET A 670 -30.13 0.30 19.67
CA MET A 670 -31.40 0.00 19.03
C MET A 670 -32.52 0.82 19.69
N SER A 671 -33.51 1.23 18.91
CA SER A 671 -34.70 1.86 19.46
C SER A 671 -35.50 0.84 20.28
N SER A 672 -35.89 1.22 21.48
CA SER A 672 -36.72 0.40 22.37
C SER A 672 -38.19 0.32 21.91
N SER A 673 -38.67 1.29 21.11
CA SER A 673 -40.06 1.33 20.63
C SER A 673 -40.25 0.35 19.48
N LYS A 674 -41.07 -0.68 19.70
CA LYS A 674 -41.47 -1.67 18.70
C LYS A 674 -42.52 -1.17 17.69
N GLN A 675 -43.13 0.02 17.94
CA GLN A 675 -44.24 0.58 17.12
C GLN A 675 -43.79 1.63 16.10
N LEU A 676 -42.47 1.75 15.81
CA LEU A 676 -41.98 2.71 14.83
C LEU A 676 -42.32 2.27 13.41
N ARG A 677 -42.91 3.17 12.60
CA ARG A 677 -43.14 2.92 11.17
C ARG A 677 -41.82 2.70 10.43
N GLY A 678 -41.77 1.73 9.49
CA GLY A 678 -40.63 1.41 8.64
C GLY A 678 -39.92 0.13 9.09
N HIS A 679 -38.59 0.07 8.91
CA HIS A 679 -37.79 -1.13 9.15
C HIS A 679 -37.55 -1.43 10.64
N SER A 680 -37.22 -2.69 10.95
CA SER A 680 -36.99 -3.19 12.32
C SER A 680 -35.65 -2.75 12.95
N LEU A 681 -34.67 -2.31 12.12
CA LEU A 681 -33.33 -1.90 12.58
C LEU A 681 -33.24 -0.38 12.84
N LYS A 682 -34.28 0.19 13.50
CA LYS A 682 -34.26 1.60 13.90
C LYS A 682 -33.25 1.86 15.01
N LEU A 683 -32.49 2.91 14.85
CA LEU A 683 -31.49 3.33 15.80
C LEU A 683 -32.02 4.44 16.71
N TYR A 684 -31.74 4.33 18.00
CA TYR A 684 -31.98 5.38 18.97
C TYR A 684 -30.93 6.49 18.76
N LYS A 685 -31.37 7.74 18.76
CA LYS A 685 -30.48 8.91 18.67
C LYS A 685 -30.30 9.50 20.07
N PRO A 686 -29.14 9.31 20.69
CA PRO A 686 -28.80 9.92 21.96
C PRO A 686 -28.79 11.45 21.86
N SER A 687 -29.02 12.11 23.00
CA SER A 687 -28.76 13.56 23.13
C SER A 687 -27.25 13.82 23.01
N PHE A 688 -26.87 15.00 22.60
CA PHE A 688 -25.49 15.46 22.52
C PHE A 688 -25.45 16.91 23.02
N ARG A 689 -24.32 17.31 23.59
CA ARG A 689 -24.09 18.65 24.12
C ARG A 689 -23.29 19.51 23.13
N LEU A 690 -22.34 18.94 22.43
CA LEU A 690 -21.41 19.64 21.58
C LEU A 690 -21.59 19.28 20.09
N ASP A 691 -21.31 20.24 19.21
CA ASP A 691 -21.34 20.02 17.76
C ASP A 691 -20.35 18.92 17.29
N ILE A 692 -19.24 18.71 18.02
CA ILE A 692 -18.28 17.67 17.72
C ILE A 692 -18.92 16.28 17.78
N ARG A 693 -19.76 16.04 18.80
CA ARG A 693 -20.53 14.80 18.95
C ARG A 693 -21.69 14.74 17.96
N LYS A 694 -22.43 15.84 17.78
CA LYS A 694 -23.53 15.97 16.81
C LYS A 694 -23.16 15.53 15.41
N TYR A 695 -21.94 15.89 14.96
CA TYR A 695 -21.44 15.59 13.64
C TYR A 695 -20.52 14.36 13.59
N SER A 696 -20.35 13.62 14.71
CA SER A 696 -19.67 12.32 14.71
C SER A 696 -20.41 11.30 13.84
N PHE A 697 -19.71 10.26 13.40
CA PHE A 697 -20.28 9.25 12.49
C PHE A 697 -21.55 8.62 13.05
N SER A 698 -21.49 8.17 14.29
CA SER A 698 -22.59 7.47 14.96
C SER A 698 -23.84 8.34 15.12
N GLN A 699 -23.69 9.66 15.35
CA GLN A 699 -24.81 10.57 15.55
C GLN A 699 -25.44 11.04 14.23
N ARG A 700 -24.60 11.46 13.27
CA ARG A 700 -25.11 12.08 12.03
C ARG A 700 -25.77 11.10 11.08
N VAL A 701 -25.43 9.81 11.17
CA VAL A 701 -26.00 8.80 10.25
C VAL A 701 -27.39 8.32 10.65
N ILE A 702 -27.76 8.43 11.93
CA ILE A 702 -28.98 7.82 12.50
C ILE A 702 -30.24 8.31 11.79
N ASN A 703 -30.41 9.62 11.62
CA ASN A 703 -31.64 10.14 11.00
C ASN A 703 -31.84 9.59 9.58
N GLU A 704 -30.78 9.61 8.77
CA GLU A 704 -30.83 9.13 7.40
C GLU A 704 -30.97 7.59 7.32
N TRP A 705 -30.36 6.88 8.26
CA TRP A 705 -30.52 5.44 8.42
C TRP A 705 -31.97 5.07 8.75
N ASN A 706 -32.57 5.79 9.68
CA ASN A 706 -33.94 5.54 10.10
C ASN A 706 -35.00 5.86 9.02
N LEU A 707 -34.65 6.64 7.99
CA LEU A 707 -35.48 6.93 6.83
C LEU A 707 -35.37 5.91 5.71
N LEU A 708 -34.43 4.96 5.79
CA LEU A 708 -34.27 3.95 4.76
C LEU A 708 -35.47 3.00 4.68
N PRO A 709 -35.90 2.57 3.48
CA PRO A 709 -36.90 1.53 3.34
C PRO A 709 -36.36 0.17 3.77
N ASP A 710 -37.27 -0.68 4.29
CA ASP A 710 -36.89 -2.01 4.82
C ASP A 710 -36.19 -2.88 3.78
N GLU A 711 -36.59 -2.81 2.53
CA GLU A 711 -36.00 -3.56 1.41
C GLU A 711 -34.47 -3.35 1.27
N LEU A 712 -33.98 -2.14 1.58
CA LEU A 712 -32.54 -1.88 1.56
C LEU A 712 -31.81 -2.64 2.67
N LEU A 713 -32.41 -2.76 3.83
CA LEU A 713 -31.82 -3.39 5.01
C LEU A 713 -31.91 -4.91 4.97
N GLN A 714 -32.77 -5.46 4.14
CA GLN A 714 -32.85 -6.91 3.86
C GLN A 714 -31.75 -7.40 2.91
N CYS A 715 -30.96 -6.51 2.32
CA CYS A 715 -29.85 -6.91 1.46
C CYS A 715 -28.84 -7.78 2.22
N THR A 716 -28.46 -8.91 1.60
CA THR A 716 -27.48 -9.87 2.15
C THR A 716 -26.05 -9.57 1.76
N THR A 717 -25.83 -8.69 0.78
CA THR A 717 -24.49 -8.28 0.34
C THR A 717 -24.34 -6.76 0.26
N VAL A 718 -23.14 -6.29 0.56
CA VAL A 718 -22.79 -4.86 0.44
C VAL A 718 -23.00 -4.33 -0.98
N ASN A 719 -22.81 -5.16 -2.02
CA ASN A 719 -22.98 -4.73 -3.41
C ASN A 719 -24.45 -4.53 -3.77
N ASN A 720 -25.35 -5.39 -3.30
CA ASN A 720 -26.79 -5.20 -3.48
C ASN A 720 -27.29 -3.98 -2.73
N PHE A 721 -26.88 -3.80 -1.47
CA PHE A 721 -27.19 -2.60 -0.71
C PHE A 721 -26.73 -1.33 -1.45
N LYS A 722 -25.52 -1.28 -1.98
CA LYS A 722 -25.01 -0.14 -2.77
C LYS A 722 -25.87 0.18 -3.98
N LYS A 723 -26.36 -0.85 -4.71
CA LYS A 723 -27.21 -0.64 -5.89
C LYS A 723 -28.56 -0.02 -5.51
N HIS A 724 -29.23 -0.58 -4.51
CA HIS A 724 -30.52 -0.10 -4.05
C HIS A 724 -30.41 1.28 -3.41
N LEU A 725 -29.36 1.52 -2.61
CA LEU A 725 -29.07 2.84 -2.03
C LEU A 725 -28.84 3.91 -3.11
N ASP A 726 -28.13 3.57 -4.19
CA ASP A 726 -27.90 4.51 -5.30
C ASP A 726 -29.21 4.89 -6.01
N LEU A 727 -30.14 3.95 -6.14
CA LEU A 727 -31.47 4.23 -6.68
C LEU A 727 -32.30 5.10 -5.71
N HIS A 728 -32.34 4.75 -4.43
CA HIS A 728 -33.04 5.50 -3.40
C HIS A 728 -32.58 6.95 -3.31
N LEU A 729 -31.26 7.18 -3.26
CA LEU A 729 -30.69 8.54 -3.17
C LEU A 729 -30.94 9.37 -4.44
N ARG A 730 -31.03 8.73 -5.61
CA ARG A 730 -31.39 9.43 -6.86
C ARG A 730 -32.85 9.88 -6.87
N ASN A 731 -33.75 9.03 -6.42
CA ASN A 731 -35.19 9.30 -6.43
C ASN A 731 -35.58 10.36 -5.40
N ASN A 732 -34.99 10.30 -4.20
CA ASN A 732 -35.41 11.15 -3.06
C ASN A 732 -34.67 12.48 -2.94
N ARG A 733 -33.44 12.60 -3.47
CA ARG A 733 -32.65 13.83 -3.35
C ARG A 733 -32.37 14.51 -4.69
N GLY A 734 -32.74 13.88 -5.81
CA GLY A 734 -32.43 14.38 -7.13
C GLY A 734 -30.92 14.56 -7.34
N PHE A 735 -30.54 15.29 -8.38
CA PHE A 735 -29.15 15.70 -8.63
C PHE A 735 -28.79 16.99 -7.85
N LYS A 736 -29.33 17.17 -6.64
CA LYS A 736 -28.94 18.30 -5.76
C LYS A 736 -27.55 18.11 -5.19
#